data_157fc6829fbab531eae517c2b59c50b4
#
_entry.id   157fc6829fbab531eae517c2b59c50b4
#
_cell.length_a   1.000
_cell.length_b   1.000
_cell.length_c   1.000
_cell.angle_alpha   90.00
_cell.angle_beta   90.00
_cell.angle_gamma   90.00
#
_symmetry.space_group_name_H-M   'P 1'
#
loop_
_entity.id
_entity.type
_entity.pdbx_description
1 polymer ?
#
loop_
_entity_poly.entity_id
_entity_poly.type
_entity_poly.pdbx_seq_one_letter_code
_entity_poly.pdbx_strand_id
1 'polypeptide(L)'
;MKGSGNEHPCYVPPELVNCSSKACSVTHQYYCYLMELKQDYKYEVCVRDIVLAIRSELDPQIVDALSGTSFVVERGKLSLNLTSAKPVRLSPQEVEQCRRFQTTLFRILLKRDDNKLASDSDNFCLGDNPEFDYLLLPATVEHQRPSNSIIDWESVNSCCPFSSESTCGSNCKDHACDVRIKNGSVCSCKLENCVVYTPHSKSFYTMTPVIWDLNGNSTLRYLGRDGTATYKEHFKKKHGIELRFPHQSLLRGRKVFEVGNYLLKDRKNKNKGEKMGSEELPPELCSVIMSPISICTVYSFSFIPSIMHWLEGLLVAFNLRKMLLDHCTKNDIPIIKVFEAITAKGCQEAYNYENLETLGDSFLKYAVSQQLFKTHQNDREGILSKLREGLISNVALRKFASDKNLPGFIRMEAFDPKQWIIPGDKTKSLLLEEGLVSCGRTSMYVGRKRKIELKKVADVVEALIGAFISTEDEEAALSFINWIGIEVDTSIIPYERHLSTDPENLVDVKFLESRLNNYKFEDPYLLVEALTHGSYKGPEIQTCYERLEFIGDAVLDNLITMHLYKEYFNEKFSPGFLTTMRSISVNNECYALSAIKAKLHKHILCDSVVRKNIEKTMKGVENLSLESTFGWELETYFCPVLADVIESIAGAIFVDSGYKKEIVFESIKPLLKPLVTPKTAKRHPISELQELCQKNQYKLTEHEHPSVRENDETLFKIEVKANRITRTAKASNKDTARKMASKEVLKELQICKSLG
;
A
#
# COMPACT_ATOMS: atom_id res chain seq x y z
N MET A 1 -20.85 3.00 -18.55
CA MET A 1 -20.03 2.70 -19.74
C MET A 1 -18.78 1.97 -19.26
N LYS A 2 -18.54 0.72 -19.67
CA LYS A 2 -17.29 0.00 -19.39
C LYS A 2 -16.23 0.64 -20.26
N GLY A 3 -15.39 1.50 -19.67
CA GLY A 3 -14.33 2.20 -20.37
C GLY A 3 -13.31 1.20 -20.91
N SER A 4 -13.00 1.28 -22.19
CA SER A 4 -11.84 0.68 -22.83
C SER A 4 -10.59 1.33 -22.22
N GLY A 5 -10.15 0.87 -21.05
CA GLY A 5 -8.90 1.32 -20.46
C GLY A 5 -7.75 0.87 -21.35
N ASN A 6 -6.89 1.80 -21.77
CA ASN A 6 -5.65 1.48 -22.47
C ASN A 6 -4.81 0.56 -21.58
N GLU A 7 -4.19 -0.43 -22.19
CA GLU A 7 -3.23 -1.29 -21.49
C GLU A 7 -1.94 -0.51 -21.26
N HIS A 8 -1.47 -0.52 -20.02
CA HIS A 8 -0.22 0.12 -19.60
C HIS A 8 0.85 -0.93 -19.31
N PRO A 9 2.13 -0.64 -19.59
CA PRO A 9 3.23 -1.53 -19.25
C PRO A 9 3.35 -1.70 -17.74
N CYS A 10 3.91 -2.85 -17.30
CA CYS A 10 4.42 -3.03 -15.94
C CYS A 10 5.94 -3.04 -16.04
N TYR A 11 6.58 -2.13 -15.34
CA TYR A 11 8.04 -2.03 -15.39
C TYR A 11 8.73 -3.03 -14.47
N VAL A 12 9.83 -3.58 -14.98
CA VAL A 12 10.74 -4.47 -14.27
C VAL A 12 12.09 -3.74 -14.14
N PRO A 13 12.67 -3.70 -12.93
CA PRO A 13 13.91 -2.99 -12.71
C PRO A 13 15.10 -3.65 -13.41
N PRO A 14 15.99 -2.86 -14.04
CA PRO A 14 17.12 -3.38 -14.81
C PRO A 14 18.12 -4.14 -13.95
N GLU A 15 18.19 -3.86 -12.66
CA GLU A 15 19.09 -4.52 -11.71
C GLU A 15 18.83 -6.03 -11.58
N LEU A 16 17.60 -6.48 -11.89
CA LEU A 16 17.18 -7.88 -11.82
C LEU A 16 17.17 -8.58 -13.19
N VAL A 17 17.57 -7.88 -14.26
CA VAL A 17 17.49 -8.39 -15.64
C VAL A 17 18.86 -8.43 -16.29
N ASN A 18 19.12 -9.45 -17.09
CA ASN A 18 20.32 -9.56 -17.91
C ASN A 18 20.01 -9.23 -19.38
N CYS A 19 20.78 -8.31 -19.98
CA CYS A 19 20.70 -7.94 -21.39
C CYS A 19 21.80 -8.57 -22.26
N SER A 20 22.70 -9.37 -21.68
CA SER A 20 23.88 -9.82 -22.38
C SER A 20 23.58 -11.04 -23.27
N SER A 21 23.37 -10.83 -24.54
CA SER A 21 23.32 -11.87 -25.58
C SER A 21 24.68 -12.53 -25.88
N LYS A 22 25.76 -12.12 -25.20
CA LYS A 22 27.11 -12.61 -25.49
C LYS A 22 27.63 -13.55 -24.41
N ALA A 23 27.73 -14.81 -24.79
CA ALA A 23 28.67 -15.81 -24.31
C ALA A 23 28.31 -16.60 -23.05
N CYS A 24 27.73 -17.77 -23.28
CA CYS A 24 27.82 -18.93 -22.38
C CYS A 24 29.30 -19.38 -22.10
N SER A 25 30.28 -18.65 -22.58
CA SER A 25 31.71 -19.07 -22.51
C SER A 25 32.58 -18.23 -21.58
N VAL A 26 32.03 -17.18 -20.93
CA VAL A 26 32.81 -16.23 -20.13
C VAL A 26 32.43 -16.31 -18.66
N THR A 27 33.43 -16.28 -17.78
CA THR A 27 33.26 -16.14 -16.34
C THR A 27 32.60 -14.79 -16.03
N HIS A 28 31.53 -14.79 -15.26
CA HIS A 28 30.78 -13.60 -14.90
C HIS A 28 31.00 -13.20 -13.42
N GLN A 29 31.13 -11.90 -13.19
CA GLN A 29 31.17 -11.35 -11.84
C GLN A 29 29.74 -11.13 -11.34
N TYR A 30 29.48 -11.56 -10.09
CA TYR A 30 28.26 -11.32 -9.35
C TYR A 30 28.57 -10.52 -8.10
N TYR A 31 27.79 -9.47 -7.85
CA TYR A 31 27.77 -8.76 -6.58
C TYR A 31 26.90 -9.55 -5.61
N CYS A 32 27.47 -9.87 -4.46
CA CYS A 32 26.82 -10.72 -3.47
C CYS A 32 26.32 -9.91 -2.29
N TYR A 33 25.11 -10.21 -1.88
CA TYR A 33 24.45 -9.63 -0.70
C TYR A 33 24.00 -10.76 0.22
N LEU A 34 24.39 -10.69 1.48
CA LEU A 34 23.94 -11.63 2.50
C LEU A 34 22.60 -11.16 3.07
N MET A 35 21.57 -11.94 2.89
CA MET A 35 20.25 -11.79 3.51
C MET A 35 20.30 -12.52 4.86
N GLU A 36 20.57 -11.76 5.93
CA GLU A 36 20.56 -12.28 7.30
C GLU A 36 19.12 -12.35 7.79
N LEU A 37 18.63 -13.57 8.05
CA LEU A 37 17.28 -13.83 8.52
C LEU A 37 17.27 -14.10 10.03
N LYS A 38 16.48 -13.36 10.80
CA LYS A 38 16.33 -13.54 12.26
C LYS A 38 14.85 -13.74 12.62
N GLN A 39 14.56 -14.86 13.30
CA GLN A 39 13.22 -15.16 13.81
C GLN A 39 13.11 -14.77 15.30
N ASP A 40 12.01 -14.11 15.67
CA ASP A 40 11.72 -13.72 17.07
C ASP A 40 10.91 -14.76 17.85
N TYR A 41 10.65 -15.91 17.24
CA TYR A 41 9.82 -16.97 17.78
C TYR A 41 10.59 -18.29 17.95
N LYS A 42 10.17 -19.11 18.92
CA LYS A 42 10.73 -20.44 19.14
C LYS A 42 10.07 -21.46 18.19
N TYR A 43 10.89 -22.10 17.37
CA TYR A 43 10.46 -23.16 16.48
C TYR A 43 11.57 -24.20 16.33
N GLU A 44 11.22 -25.46 16.09
CA GLU A 44 12.18 -26.56 15.93
C GLU A 44 13.13 -26.37 14.76
N VAL A 45 12.67 -25.62 13.73
CA VAL A 45 13.46 -25.31 12.52
C VAL A 45 13.85 -23.84 12.59
N CYS A 46 15.17 -23.60 12.52
CA CYS A 46 15.72 -22.25 12.50
C CYS A 46 15.90 -21.77 11.08
N VAL A 47 15.77 -20.46 10.86
CA VAL A 47 16.14 -19.83 9.59
C VAL A 47 17.66 -19.82 9.41
N ARG A 48 18.11 -19.84 8.15
CA ARG A 48 19.50 -19.66 7.74
C ARG A 48 19.59 -18.49 6.77
N ASP A 49 20.77 -17.91 6.69
CA ASP A 49 21.05 -16.82 5.78
C ASP A 49 21.09 -17.31 4.33
N ILE A 50 20.81 -16.38 3.42
CA ILE A 50 20.73 -16.64 1.98
C ILE A 50 21.57 -15.59 1.26
N VAL A 51 22.28 -16.00 0.23
CA VAL A 51 23.05 -15.13 -0.65
C VAL A 51 22.19 -14.74 -1.85
N LEU A 52 21.99 -13.45 -2.04
CA LEU A 52 21.52 -12.87 -3.30
C LEU A 52 22.75 -12.48 -4.13
N ALA A 53 22.91 -13.08 -5.31
CA ALA A 53 23.95 -12.73 -6.25
C ALA A 53 23.36 -12.16 -7.53
N ILE A 54 23.69 -10.93 -7.87
CA ILE A 54 23.18 -10.17 -9.02
C ILE A 54 24.35 -9.58 -9.83
N ARG A 55 24.10 -9.29 -11.10
CA ARG A 55 25.17 -8.77 -11.98
C ARG A 55 25.42 -7.28 -11.83
N SER A 56 24.43 -6.53 -11.41
CA SER A 56 24.52 -5.08 -11.16
C SER A 56 24.69 -4.83 -9.67
N GLU A 57 25.53 -3.89 -9.32
CA GLU A 57 25.67 -3.43 -7.92
C GLU A 57 24.39 -2.71 -7.49
N LEU A 58 23.87 -3.04 -6.31
CA LEU A 58 22.74 -2.31 -5.71
C LEU A 58 23.25 -1.01 -5.11
N ASP A 59 22.47 0.04 -5.30
CA ASP A 59 22.72 1.30 -4.61
C ASP A 59 22.64 1.10 -3.08
N PRO A 60 23.56 1.71 -2.30
CA PRO A 60 23.57 1.60 -0.84
C PRO A 60 22.22 1.95 -0.20
N GLN A 61 21.47 2.89 -0.76
CA GLN A 61 20.16 3.28 -0.23
C GLN A 61 19.10 2.17 -0.38
N ILE A 62 19.23 1.29 -1.37
CA ILE A 62 18.38 0.09 -1.50
C ILE A 62 18.74 -0.92 -0.42
N VAL A 63 20.03 -1.11 -0.18
CA VAL A 63 20.51 -2.01 0.87
C VAL A 63 20.02 -1.55 2.24
N ASP A 64 20.10 -0.25 2.52
CA ASP A 64 19.63 0.35 3.77
C ASP A 64 18.10 0.27 3.90
N ALA A 65 17.34 0.54 2.82
CA ALA A 65 15.86 0.47 2.81
C ALA A 65 15.34 -0.95 3.02
N LEU A 66 16.08 -1.96 2.60
CA LEU A 66 15.73 -3.37 2.81
C LEU A 66 16.12 -3.86 4.20
N SER A 67 17.21 -3.32 4.76
CA SER A 67 17.73 -3.67 6.09
C SER A 67 16.77 -3.19 7.19
N GLY A 68 16.59 -4.03 8.22
CA GLY A 68 15.65 -3.75 9.32
C GLY A 68 14.17 -4.02 8.96
N THR A 69 13.86 -4.45 7.74
CA THR A 69 12.51 -4.85 7.37
C THR A 69 12.07 -6.07 8.16
N SER A 70 10.82 -6.09 8.62
CA SER A 70 10.26 -7.23 9.35
C SER A 70 8.94 -7.69 8.73
N PHE A 71 8.79 -9.00 8.61
CA PHE A 71 7.60 -9.66 8.05
C PHE A 71 6.83 -10.38 9.16
N VAL A 72 5.51 -10.24 9.16
CA VAL A 72 4.65 -11.02 10.06
C VAL A 72 4.47 -12.41 9.45
N VAL A 73 4.99 -13.42 10.14
CA VAL A 73 4.85 -14.83 9.77
C VAL A 73 3.86 -15.52 10.71
N GLU A 74 3.50 -16.78 10.44
CA GLU A 74 2.47 -17.49 11.20
C GLU A 74 2.77 -17.64 12.70
N ARG A 75 4.04 -17.62 13.09
CA ARG A 75 4.50 -17.87 14.47
C ARG A 75 5.06 -16.65 15.18
N GLY A 76 5.29 -15.54 14.48
CA GLY A 76 5.90 -14.34 15.06
C GLY A 76 6.36 -13.39 13.98
N LYS A 77 7.57 -12.81 14.14
CA LYS A 77 8.18 -11.94 13.16
C LYS A 77 9.48 -12.52 12.63
N LEU A 78 9.71 -12.28 11.35
CA LEU A 78 10.97 -12.55 10.66
C LEU A 78 11.59 -11.21 10.28
N SER A 79 12.78 -10.91 10.79
CA SER A 79 13.53 -9.71 10.42
C SER A 79 14.56 -10.05 9.37
N LEU A 80 14.74 -9.14 8.42
CA LEU A 80 15.73 -9.19 7.36
C LEU A 80 16.75 -8.08 7.54
N ASN A 81 18.01 -8.42 7.42
CA ASN A 81 19.11 -7.48 7.27
C ASN A 81 19.89 -7.83 6.01
N LEU A 82 20.22 -6.83 5.18
CA LEU A 82 20.96 -7.03 3.94
C LEU A 82 22.35 -6.43 4.09
N THR A 83 23.38 -7.24 3.93
CA THR A 83 24.77 -6.78 4.02
C THR A 83 25.53 -7.10 2.73
N SER A 84 26.30 -6.12 2.24
CA SER A 84 27.15 -6.31 1.07
C SER A 84 28.30 -7.26 1.37
N ALA A 85 28.54 -8.20 0.49
CA ALA A 85 29.63 -9.17 0.61
C ALA A 85 30.60 -9.04 -0.58
N LYS A 86 31.75 -9.73 -0.50
CA LYS A 86 32.72 -9.71 -1.60
C LYS A 86 32.10 -10.28 -2.89
N PRO A 87 32.27 -9.60 -4.04
CA PRO A 87 31.83 -10.12 -5.31
C PRO A 87 32.50 -11.47 -5.64
N VAL A 88 31.76 -12.37 -6.27
CA VAL A 88 32.27 -13.68 -6.72
C VAL A 88 32.28 -13.75 -8.24
N ARG A 89 33.26 -14.48 -8.76
CA ARG A 89 33.33 -14.82 -10.19
C ARG A 89 32.94 -16.26 -10.35
N LEU A 90 31.86 -16.49 -11.13
CA LEU A 90 31.33 -17.84 -11.39
C LEU A 90 31.58 -18.23 -12.85
N SER A 91 32.05 -19.45 -13.03
CA SER A 91 32.14 -20.09 -14.34
C SER A 91 30.73 -20.42 -14.87
N PRO A 92 30.57 -20.63 -16.17
CA PRO A 92 29.27 -21.04 -16.75
C PRO A 92 28.70 -22.30 -16.09
N GLN A 93 29.54 -23.26 -15.74
CA GLN A 93 29.15 -24.50 -15.07
C GLN A 93 28.62 -24.26 -13.66
N GLU A 94 29.28 -23.41 -12.89
CA GLU A 94 28.84 -23.02 -11.53
C GLU A 94 27.50 -22.25 -11.59
N VAL A 95 27.34 -21.34 -12.56
CA VAL A 95 26.06 -20.63 -12.78
C VAL A 95 24.93 -21.60 -13.10
N GLU A 96 25.19 -22.60 -13.95
CA GLU A 96 24.21 -23.64 -14.27
C GLU A 96 23.84 -24.47 -13.04
N GLN A 97 24.80 -24.87 -12.23
CA GLN A 97 24.56 -25.56 -10.95
C GLN A 97 23.69 -24.71 -10.01
N CYS A 98 24.01 -23.45 -9.86
CA CYS A 98 23.23 -22.50 -9.06
C CYS A 98 21.79 -22.35 -9.56
N ARG A 99 21.59 -22.20 -10.86
CA ARG A 99 20.27 -22.12 -11.49
C ARG A 99 19.48 -23.41 -11.31
N ARG A 100 20.11 -24.54 -11.49
CA ARG A 100 19.49 -25.86 -11.27
C ARG A 100 19.03 -26.02 -9.83
N PHE A 101 19.86 -25.65 -8.87
CA PHE A 101 19.53 -25.65 -7.44
C PHE A 101 18.28 -24.80 -7.16
N GLN A 102 18.33 -23.52 -7.51
CA GLN A 102 17.23 -22.61 -7.19
C GLN A 102 15.93 -22.98 -7.90
N THR A 103 16.00 -23.38 -9.19
CA THR A 103 14.82 -23.76 -9.96
C THR A 103 14.17 -25.00 -9.35
N THR A 104 14.95 -26.04 -9.01
CA THR A 104 14.44 -27.26 -8.39
C THR A 104 13.80 -26.96 -7.04
N LEU A 105 14.48 -26.22 -6.16
CA LEU A 105 13.97 -25.89 -4.83
C LEU A 105 12.68 -25.06 -4.88
N PHE A 106 12.63 -24.02 -5.73
CA PHE A 106 11.42 -23.20 -5.84
C PHE A 106 10.26 -23.91 -6.54
N ARG A 107 10.51 -24.81 -7.52
CA ARG A 107 9.45 -25.66 -8.08
C ARG A 107 8.83 -26.55 -7.01
N ILE A 108 9.64 -27.13 -6.11
CA ILE A 108 9.17 -27.92 -4.97
C ILE A 108 8.32 -27.03 -4.02
N LEU A 109 8.84 -25.89 -3.59
CA LEU A 109 8.16 -24.98 -2.66
C LEU A 109 6.84 -24.43 -3.22
N LEU A 110 6.80 -24.12 -4.52
CA LEU A 110 5.61 -23.59 -5.20
C LEU A 110 4.68 -24.68 -5.76
N LYS A 111 5.00 -25.96 -5.53
CA LYS A 111 4.23 -27.11 -6.00
C LYS A 111 3.94 -27.07 -7.51
N ARG A 112 4.96 -26.73 -8.31
CA ARG A 112 4.85 -26.69 -9.78
C ARG A 112 5.25 -28.03 -10.38
N ASP A 113 4.45 -28.54 -11.32
CA ASP A 113 4.54 -29.74 -12.13
C ASP A 113 5.57 -30.83 -11.74
N ASP A 114 5.06 -31.86 -11.07
CA ASP A 114 5.84 -33.01 -10.57
C ASP A 114 6.52 -33.85 -11.67
N ASN A 115 5.96 -33.85 -12.89
CA ASN A 115 6.41 -34.71 -13.98
C ASN A 115 7.69 -34.23 -14.69
N LYS A 116 8.06 -32.94 -14.52
CA LYS A 116 9.24 -32.35 -15.16
C LYS A 116 10.48 -32.28 -14.28
N LEU A 117 10.34 -32.53 -12.97
CA LEU A 117 11.47 -32.55 -12.04
C LEU A 117 12.50 -33.65 -12.26
N ALA A 118 12.09 -34.73 -12.94
CA ALA A 118 12.92 -35.94 -13.12
C ALA A 118 13.52 -36.11 -14.52
N SER A 119 13.12 -35.32 -15.53
CA SER A 119 13.42 -35.58 -16.93
C SER A 119 14.23 -34.51 -17.67
N ASP A 120 14.43 -33.33 -17.11
CA ASP A 120 15.02 -32.25 -17.89
C ASP A 120 16.55 -32.14 -17.73
N SER A 121 17.26 -32.84 -18.63
CA SER A 121 18.58 -32.45 -19.11
C SER A 121 18.45 -31.34 -20.16
N ASP A 122 17.60 -30.33 -19.90
CA ASP A 122 17.45 -29.22 -20.82
C ASP A 122 18.69 -28.32 -20.77
N ASN A 123 19.33 -28.19 -21.92
CA ASN A 123 20.42 -27.23 -22.14
C ASN A 123 19.99 -25.84 -21.71
N PHE A 124 20.54 -25.36 -20.60
CA PHE A 124 20.33 -23.99 -20.05
C PHE A 124 21.07 -22.93 -20.88
N CYS A 125 20.92 -22.94 -22.19
CA CYS A 125 21.41 -21.83 -23.00
C CYS A 125 20.45 -20.64 -22.81
N LEU A 126 21.00 -19.49 -22.41
CA LEU A 126 20.29 -18.21 -22.41
C LEU A 126 19.80 -17.92 -23.83
N GLY A 127 18.52 -17.63 -23.97
CA GLY A 127 17.98 -17.05 -25.18
C GLY A 127 18.51 -15.62 -25.38
N ASP A 128 18.41 -15.06 -26.59
CA ASP A 128 18.83 -13.70 -26.91
C ASP A 128 17.93 -12.61 -26.28
N ASN A 129 16.86 -12.99 -25.59
CA ASN A 129 15.89 -12.10 -24.96
C ASN A 129 16.28 -11.76 -23.52
N PRO A 130 15.99 -10.53 -23.04
CA PRO A 130 16.17 -10.15 -21.66
C PRO A 130 15.37 -11.08 -20.72
N GLU A 131 16.01 -11.61 -19.68
CA GLU A 131 15.40 -12.51 -18.70
C GLU A 131 15.81 -12.09 -17.26
N PHE A 132 15.01 -12.48 -16.27
CA PHE A 132 15.40 -12.37 -14.87
C PHE A 132 16.67 -13.19 -14.62
N ASP A 133 17.74 -12.51 -14.20
CA ASP A 133 19.06 -13.12 -14.00
C ASP A 133 19.68 -12.72 -12.67
N TYR A 134 19.24 -13.38 -11.61
CA TYR A 134 19.87 -13.34 -10.30
C TYR A 134 19.86 -14.73 -9.67
N LEU A 135 20.79 -14.96 -8.75
CA LEU A 135 20.93 -16.24 -8.08
C LEU A 135 20.60 -16.09 -6.59
N LEU A 136 19.85 -17.07 -6.08
CA LEU A 136 19.44 -17.19 -4.69
C LEU A 136 20.05 -18.48 -4.15
N LEU A 137 21.04 -18.35 -3.29
CA LEU A 137 21.91 -19.45 -2.89
C LEU A 137 21.97 -19.57 -1.35
N PRO A 138 22.12 -20.80 -0.82
CA PRO A 138 22.31 -20.97 0.62
C PRO A 138 23.67 -20.38 1.08
N ALA A 139 23.67 -19.67 2.21
CA ALA A 139 24.89 -19.14 2.79
C ALA A 139 25.60 -20.18 3.66
N THR A 140 26.93 -20.09 3.71
CA THR A 140 27.76 -20.92 4.58
C THR A 140 27.58 -20.48 6.05
N VAL A 141 27.46 -21.42 6.98
CA VAL A 141 27.33 -21.14 8.42
C VAL A 141 28.67 -20.61 8.95
N GLU A 142 28.65 -19.52 9.75
CA GLU A 142 29.87 -18.82 10.24
C GLU A 142 30.91 -19.71 10.88
N HIS A 143 30.50 -20.75 11.63
CA HIS A 143 31.42 -21.68 12.31
C HIS A 143 31.99 -22.77 11.40
N GLN A 144 31.54 -22.88 10.16
CA GLN A 144 32.00 -23.88 9.20
C GLN A 144 32.74 -23.30 8.01
N ARG A 145 33.13 -22.01 8.06
CA ARG A 145 33.87 -21.35 6.96
C ARG A 145 35.32 -21.88 6.84
N PRO A 146 35.59 -22.88 5.98
CA PRO A 146 36.93 -23.05 5.47
C PRO A 146 37.10 -21.96 4.40
N SER A 147 38.01 -21.03 4.66
CA SER A 147 38.55 -20.05 3.72
C SER A 147 37.58 -19.52 2.64
N ASN A 148 36.99 -18.33 2.88
CA ASN A 148 36.55 -17.36 1.88
C ASN A 148 35.28 -17.60 1.03
N SER A 149 34.57 -18.71 1.10
CA SER A 149 33.31 -18.88 0.31
C SER A 149 32.08 -18.52 1.14
N ILE A 150 31.31 -17.53 0.68
CA ILE A 150 30.02 -17.16 1.29
C ILE A 150 28.91 -18.15 0.91
N ILE A 151 29.09 -18.92 -0.20
CA ILE A 151 28.11 -19.84 -0.77
C ILE A 151 28.33 -21.24 -0.23
N ASP A 152 27.26 -21.89 0.23
CA ASP A 152 27.25 -23.31 0.60
C ASP A 152 27.14 -24.18 -0.65
N TRP A 153 28.29 -24.51 -1.23
CA TRP A 153 28.38 -25.33 -2.45
C TRP A 153 27.90 -26.76 -2.24
N GLU A 154 27.94 -27.31 -1.04
CA GLU A 154 27.44 -28.64 -0.75
C GLU A 154 25.92 -28.70 -0.99
N SER A 155 25.18 -27.75 -0.43
CA SER A 155 23.75 -27.62 -0.69
C SER A 155 23.45 -27.27 -2.14
N VAL A 156 24.22 -26.42 -2.81
CA VAL A 156 24.05 -26.08 -4.24
C VAL A 156 24.16 -27.33 -5.11
N ASN A 157 25.09 -28.21 -4.82
CA ASN A 157 25.30 -29.45 -5.59
C ASN A 157 24.32 -30.58 -5.22
N SER A 158 23.39 -30.35 -4.30
CA SER A 158 22.40 -31.37 -3.86
C SER A 158 21.47 -31.88 -4.95
N CYS A 159 21.37 -31.19 -6.08
CA CYS A 159 20.54 -31.57 -7.24
C CYS A 159 21.27 -32.45 -8.28
N CYS A 160 22.54 -32.81 -8.02
CA CYS A 160 23.24 -33.67 -8.94
C CYS A 160 22.61 -35.08 -9.00
N PRO A 161 22.49 -35.72 -10.21
CA PRO A 161 21.90 -37.05 -10.30
C PRO A 161 22.66 -38.00 -9.41
N PHE A 162 21.92 -38.80 -8.64
CA PHE A 162 22.51 -39.89 -7.87
C PHE A 162 23.17 -40.89 -8.84
N SER A 163 24.50 -40.85 -9.00
CA SER A 163 25.20 -41.94 -9.62
C SER A 163 25.17 -43.12 -8.63
N SER A 164 24.71 -44.26 -9.09
CA SER A 164 24.68 -45.49 -8.32
C SER A 164 26.08 -45.94 -7.82
N GLU A 165 27.13 -45.32 -8.35
CA GLU A 165 28.54 -45.61 -8.04
C GLU A 165 29.22 -44.64 -7.07
N SER A 166 28.50 -43.62 -6.53
CA SER A 166 29.13 -42.75 -5.55
C SER A 166 29.36 -43.53 -4.24
N THR A 167 30.54 -44.12 -4.12
CA THR A 167 31.07 -44.75 -2.90
C THR A 167 30.92 -43.78 -1.73
N CYS A 168 30.37 -44.31 -0.64
CA CYS A 168 30.34 -43.60 0.63
C CYS A 168 31.75 -43.16 1.01
N GLY A 169 31.92 -41.92 1.38
CA GLY A 169 33.21 -41.45 1.93
C GLY A 169 33.59 -42.31 3.12
N SER A 170 34.86 -42.37 3.42
CA SER A 170 35.56 -43.22 4.43
C SER A 170 34.93 -43.22 5.86
N ASN A 171 33.86 -42.50 6.10
CA ASN A 171 33.17 -42.39 7.40
C ASN A 171 31.98 -43.33 7.63
N CYS A 172 31.52 -44.06 6.59
CA CYS A 172 30.51 -45.10 6.80
C CYS A 172 31.18 -46.40 7.32
N LYS A 173 31.15 -46.59 8.63
CA LYS A 173 31.76 -47.74 9.32
C LYS A 173 31.01 -49.05 9.14
N ASP A 174 29.79 -49.07 8.62
CA ASP A 174 28.96 -50.26 8.45
C ASP A 174 28.45 -50.42 7.02
N HIS A 175 28.97 -51.42 6.30
CA HIS A 175 28.54 -51.79 4.95
C HIS A 175 27.09 -52.32 4.84
N ALA A 176 26.29 -52.30 5.91
CA ALA A 176 24.92 -52.79 5.96
C ALA A 176 23.83 -51.71 5.73
N CYS A 177 24.18 -50.53 5.25
CA CYS A 177 23.31 -49.35 5.24
C CYS A 177 22.61 -49.08 3.90
N ASP A 178 22.55 -50.01 2.96
CA ASP A 178 21.88 -49.85 1.68
C ASP A 178 20.36 -49.88 1.83
N VAL A 179 19.75 -48.72 1.61
CA VAL A 179 18.28 -48.54 1.66
C VAL A 179 17.74 -48.50 0.24
N ARG A 180 16.78 -49.37 -0.08
CA ARG A 180 16.11 -49.38 -1.37
C ARG A 180 15.04 -48.32 -1.44
N ILE A 181 15.21 -47.35 -2.33
CA ILE A 181 14.28 -46.29 -2.67
C ILE A 181 13.66 -46.54 -4.04
N LYS A 182 12.71 -45.74 -4.46
CA LYS A 182 12.04 -45.89 -5.76
C LYS A 182 12.98 -45.79 -6.94
N ASN A 183 14.03 -44.98 -6.87
CA ASN A 183 14.98 -44.71 -7.97
C ASN A 183 16.26 -45.55 -7.87
N GLY A 184 16.32 -46.54 -7.00
CA GLY A 184 17.51 -47.40 -6.86
C GLY A 184 17.85 -47.72 -5.43
N SER A 185 19.12 -47.94 -5.11
CA SER A 185 19.63 -48.17 -3.75
C SER A 185 20.58 -47.05 -3.36
N VAL A 186 20.43 -46.56 -2.13
CA VAL A 186 21.25 -45.44 -1.58
C VAL A 186 21.69 -45.74 -0.16
N CYS A 187 22.84 -45.24 0.22
CA CYS A 187 23.29 -45.32 1.60
C CYS A 187 22.34 -44.50 2.53
N SER A 188 22.05 -45.03 3.71
CA SER A 188 21.21 -44.35 4.72
C SER A 188 21.74 -42.96 5.08
N CYS A 189 23.06 -42.74 5.05
CA CYS A 189 23.65 -41.42 5.32
C CYS A 189 23.22 -40.32 4.32
N LYS A 190 22.85 -40.69 3.10
CA LYS A 190 22.34 -39.76 2.07
C LYS A 190 20.85 -39.51 2.18
N LEU A 191 20.15 -40.23 3.04
CA LEU A 191 18.73 -40.00 3.35
C LEU A 191 18.52 -39.04 4.49
N GLU A 192 19.56 -38.73 5.23
CA GLU A 192 19.54 -37.64 6.19
C GLU A 192 19.68 -36.30 5.46
N ASN A 193 18.90 -35.30 5.89
CA ASN A 193 18.91 -33.97 5.26
C ASN A 193 18.73 -34.03 3.72
N CYS A 194 17.65 -34.66 3.28
CA CYS A 194 17.28 -34.68 1.87
C CYS A 194 15.80 -34.26 1.66
N VAL A 195 15.49 -33.90 0.42
CA VAL A 195 14.10 -33.74 -0.04
C VAL A 195 13.71 -34.89 -0.90
N VAL A 196 12.61 -35.55 -0.56
CA VAL A 196 12.03 -36.65 -1.30
C VAL A 196 10.65 -36.33 -1.84
N TYR A 197 10.31 -36.96 -2.94
CA TYR A 197 8.98 -36.95 -3.55
C TYR A 197 8.30 -38.31 -3.39
N THR A 198 7.03 -38.28 -3.01
CA THR A 198 6.21 -39.51 -2.88
C THR A 198 5.09 -39.49 -3.92
N PRO A 199 5.18 -40.26 -5.02
CA PRO A 199 4.20 -40.19 -6.11
C PRO A 199 2.78 -40.54 -5.72
N HIS A 200 2.60 -41.45 -4.75
CA HIS A 200 1.27 -41.85 -4.28
C HIS A 200 0.49 -40.76 -3.57
N SER A 201 1.17 -39.88 -2.86
CA SER A 201 0.56 -38.71 -2.17
C SER A 201 0.78 -37.39 -2.90
N LYS A 202 1.56 -37.41 -4.00
CA LYS A 202 1.97 -36.22 -4.75
C LYS A 202 2.54 -35.11 -3.83
N SER A 203 3.36 -35.50 -2.87
CA SER A 203 3.87 -34.62 -1.84
C SER A 203 5.37 -34.68 -1.71
N PHE A 204 5.96 -33.54 -1.34
CA PHE A 204 7.39 -33.43 -1.03
C PHE A 204 7.61 -33.40 0.47
N TYR A 205 8.64 -34.08 0.92
CA TYR A 205 9.02 -34.18 2.33
C TYR A 205 10.51 -33.88 2.49
N THR A 206 10.84 -33.17 3.57
CA THR A 206 12.19 -33.09 4.10
C THR A 206 12.39 -34.25 5.07
N MET A 207 13.48 -34.99 4.94
CA MET A 207 13.78 -36.13 5.78
C MET A 207 14.56 -35.72 7.02
N THR A 208 14.17 -36.30 8.12
CA THR A 208 14.91 -36.33 9.38
C THR A 208 15.57 -37.73 9.52
N PRO A 209 16.40 -38.00 10.55
CA PRO A 209 17.08 -39.28 10.68
C PRO A 209 16.19 -40.50 10.51
N VAL A 210 16.72 -41.56 9.93
CA VAL A 210 16.05 -42.86 9.73
C VAL A 210 15.55 -43.41 11.07
N ILE A 211 14.35 -43.98 11.09
CA ILE A 211 13.77 -44.57 12.29
C ILE A 211 14.12 -46.08 12.27
N TRP A 212 15.22 -46.46 12.88
CA TRP A 212 15.70 -47.82 12.90
C TRP A 212 14.76 -48.84 13.58
N ASP A 213 13.91 -48.36 14.50
CA ASP A 213 13.01 -49.23 15.31
C ASP A 213 11.66 -49.48 14.64
N LEU A 214 11.37 -48.90 13.49
CA LEU A 214 10.10 -49.02 12.77
C LEU A 214 10.32 -49.50 11.36
N ASN A 215 9.47 -50.45 10.94
CA ASN A 215 9.44 -50.95 9.56
C ASN A 215 7.98 -51.17 9.11
N GLY A 216 7.79 -51.65 7.88
CA GLY A 216 6.47 -51.87 7.30
C GLY A 216 5.58 -52.85 8.05
N ASN A 217 6.17 -53.77 8.84
CA ASN A 217 5.44 -54.72 9.68
C ASN A 217 5.14 -54.19 11.09
N SER A 218 5.67 -53.02 11.45
CA SER A 218 5.40 -52.39 12.73
C SER A 218 3.97 -51.82 12.76
N THR A 219 3.36 -51.78 13.99
CA THR A 219 2.03 -51.16 14.20
C THR A 219 2.07 -49.67 14.06
N LEU A 220 1.02 -49.11 13.47
CA LEU A 220 0.86 -47.64 13.26
C LEU A 220 0.80 -46.89 14.62
N ARG A 221 1.59 -45.83 14.76
CA ARG A 221 1.65 -45.01 15.97
C ARG A 221 0.41 -44.10 16.20
N TYR A 222 -0.45 -43.92 15.19
CA TYR A 222 -1.50 -42.90 15.17
C TYR A 222 -2.90 -43.39 14.79
N LEU A 223 -3.27 -44.63 15.14
CA LEU A 223 -4.66 -45.05 15.03
C LEU A 223 -5.36 -45.00 16.38
N GLY A 224 -6.45 -44.21 16.48
CA GLY A 224 -7.35 -44.21 17.62
C GLY A 224 -8.03 -45.57 17.79
N ARG A 225 -8.25 -45.97 19.00
CA ARG A 225 -9.03 -47.05 19.63
C ARG A 225 -9.07 -48.51 19.05
N ASP A 226 -8.73 -48.73 17.74
CA ASP A 226 -8.72 -50.10 17.16
C ASP A 226 -7.34 -50.50 16.61
N GLY A 227 -6.29 -50.16 17.28
CA GLY A 227 -4.90 -50.08 16.89
C GLY A 227 -4.13 -51.39 16.66
N THR A 228 -4.50 -52.21 15.71
CA THR A 228 -3.71 -53.42 15.32
C THR A 228 -3.16 -53.39 13.90
N ALA A 229 -3.48 -52.37 13.07
CA ALA A 229 -3.03 -52.32 11.69
C ALA A 229 -1.55 -52.01 11.57
N THR A 230 -0.84 -52.70 10.73
CA THR A 230 0.55 -52.46 10.37
C THR A 230 0.68 -51.38 9.26
N TYR A 231 1.87 -50.77 9.10
CA TYR A 231 2.13 -49.84 7.99
C TYR A 231 1.86 -50.48 6.64
N LYS A 232 2.24 -51.76 6.43
CA LYS A 232 1.96 -52.53 5.21
C LYS A 232 0.46 -52.58 4.90
N GLU A 233 -0.36 -52.87 5.90
CA GLU A 233 -1.82 -52.94 5.73
C GLU A 233 -2.41 -51.56 5.48
N HIS A 234 -1.89 -50.53 6.12
CA HIS A 234 -2.32 -49.16 5.92
C HIS A 234 -2.08 -48.70 4.47
N PHE A 235 -0.87 -48.89 3.94
CA PHE A 235 -0.55 -48.53 2.56
C PHE A 235 -1.36 -49.32 1.54
N LYS A 236 -1.61 -50.63 1.80
CA LYS A 236 -2.48 -51.44 0.97
C LYS A 236 -3.93 -50.94 1.00
N LYS A 237 -4.48 -50.67 2.16
CA LYS A 237 -5.89 -50.22 2.34
C LYS A 237 -6.13 -48.81 1.81
N LYS A 238 -5.22 -47.87 2.10
CA LYS A 238 -5.41 -46.45 1.78
C LYS A 238 -4.99 -46.08 0.36
N HIS A 239 -3.92 -46.72 -0.16
CA HIS A 239 -3.31 -46.34 -1.43
C HIS A 239 -3.30 -47.49 -2.45
N GLY A 240 -3.73 -48.70 -2.10
CA GLY A 240 -3.68 -49.87 -2.97
C GLY A 240 -2.26 -50.38 -3.22
N ILE A 241 -1.28 -50.02 -2.41
CA ILE A 241 0.14 -50.30 -2.62
C ILE A 241 0.58 -51.41 -1.72
N GLU A 242 1.16 -52.49 -2.32
CA GLU A 242 1.86 -53.54 -1.59
C GLU A 242 3.34 -53.24 -1.46
N LEU A 243 3.83 -53.20 -0.19
CA LEU A 243 5.25 -52.96 0.08
C LEU A 243 6.06 -54.21 -0.28
N ARG A 244 7.08 -54.02 -1.11
CA ARG A 244 8.01 -55.10 -1.53
C ARG A 244 9.09 -55.37 -0.49
N PHE A 245 9.47 -54.33 0.27
CA PHE A 245 10.54 -54.39 1.27
C PHE A 245 10.02 -54.00 2.68
N PRO A 246 9.03 -54.71 3.26
CA PRO A 246 8.40 -54.35 4.51
C PRO A 246 9.32 -54.44 5.74
N HIS A 247 10.46 -55.10 5.65
CA HIS A 247 11.44 -55.19 6.72
C HIS A 247 12.40 -53.98 6.77
N GLN A 248 12.35 -53.10 5.78
CA GLN A 248 13.20 -51.95 5.70
C GLN A 248 12.74 -50.87 6.67
N SER A 249 13.67 -50.20 7.37
CA SER A 249 13.37 -49.13 8.32
C SER A 249 12.63 -48.00 7.62
N LEU A 250 11.65 -47.41 8.31
CA LEU A 250 10.86 -46.30 7.81
C LEU A 250 11.65 -44.99 7.89
N LEU A 251 11.37 -44.09 6.98
CA LEU A 251 11.88 -42.74 6.97
C LEU A 251 10.87 -41.83 7.71
N ARG A 252 11.37 -40.87 8.50
CA ARG A 252 10.55 -39.82 9.07
C ARG A 252 10.61 -38.58 8.16
N GLY A 253 9.49 -38.32 7.49
CA GLY A 253 9.33 -37.17 6.60
C GLY A 253 8.47 -36.06 7.22
N ARG A 254 8.88 -34.81 7.03
CA ARG A 254 8.07 -33.64 7.33
C ARG A 254 7.72 -32.97 6.00
N LYS A 255 6.43 -32.65 5.76
CA LYS A 255 6.01 -31.97 4.55
C LYS A 255 6.78 -30.67 4.35
N VAL A 256 7.15 -30.40 3.10
CA VAL A 256 7.83 -29.16 2.74
C VAL A 256 6.93 -27.95 3.04
N PHE A 257 7.54 -26.85 3.49
CA PHE A 257 6.86 -25.62 3.86
C PHE A 257 6.11 -25.02 2.68
N GLU A 258 4.95 -24.42 2.96
CA GLU A 258 4.21 -23.68 1.95
C GLU A 258 4.69 -22.24 1.87
N VAL A 259 4.85 -21.74 0.65
CA VAL A 259 5.16 -20.33 0.42
C VAL A 259 3.91 -19.49 0.64
N GLY A 260 4.00 -18.51 1.53
CA GLY A 260 2.94 -17.57 1.84
C GLY A 260 3.24 -16.17 1.32
N ASN A 261 2.19 -15.33 1.22
CA ASN A 261 2.39 -13.89 1.07
C ASN A 261 2.64 -13.27 2.46
N TYR A 262 3.89 -12.90 2.74
CA TYR A 262 4.31 -12.33 4.03
C TYR A 262 4.29 -10.80 4.06
N LEU A 263 3.82 -10.15 2.99
CA LEU A 263 3.70 -8.70 2.87
C LEU A 263 2.34 -8.17 3.34
N LEU A 264 1.36 -9.06 3.55
CA LEU A 264 0.00 -8.69 3.94
C LEU A 264 -0.04 -8.03 5.31
N LYS A 265 -0.65 -6.84 5.41
CA LYS A 265 -0.80 -6.05 6.63
C LYS A 265 -1.60 -6.78 7.73
N ASP A 266 -2.73 -7.38 7.36
CA ASP A 266 -3.69 -7.98 8.30
C ASP A 266 -3.49 -9.49 8.50
N ARG A 267 -2.26 -9.97 8.34
CA ARG A 267 -1.97 -11.38 8.56
C ARG A 267 -2.14 -11.71 10.05
N LYS A 268 -3.22 -12.41 10.38
CA LYS A 268 -3.47 -12.88 11.75
C LYS A 268 -2.48 -13.98 12.08
N ASN A 269 -1.75 -13.83 13.19
CA ASN A 269 -1.00 -14.92 13.80
C ASN A 269 -2.00 -16.05 14.10
N LYS A 270 -1.97 -17.09 13.30
CA LYS A 270 -2.68 -18.33 13.66
C LYS A 270 -1.88 -18.99 14.77
N ASN A 271 -2.22 -18.66 16.01
CA ASN A 271 -1.73 -19.35 17.22
C ASN A 271 -2.23 -20.81 17.31
N LYS A 272 -2.52 -21.43 16.19
CA LYS A 272 -2.66 -22.86 16.14
C LYS A 272 -1.27 -23.43 15.95
N GLY A 273 -0.70 -23.89 17.05
CA GLY A 273 0.39 -24.84 17.04
C GLY A 273 -0.03 -26.10 16.27
N GLU A 274 -0.20 -26.00 14.98
CA GLU A 274 -0.14 -27.16 14.11
C GLU A 274 1.29 -27.67 14.23
N LYS A 275 1.45 -28.65 15.12
CA LYS A 275 2.56 -29.59 15.00
C LYS A 275 2.44 -30.09 13.60
N MET A 276 3.29 -29.62 12.68
CA MET A 276 3.41 -30.26 11.38
C MET A 276 3.81 -31.69 11.67
N GLY A 277 2.83 -32.60 11.57
CA GLY A 277 3.03 -33.99 11.87
C GLY A 277 4.16 -34.53 10.99
N SER A 278 5.09 -35.25 11.60
CA SER A 278 5.98 -36.09 10.83
C SER A 278 5.21 -37.32 10.38
N GLU A 279 5.38 -37.71 9.12
CA GLU A 279 4.81 -38.91 8.54
C GLU A 279 5.92 -39.98 8.43
N GLU A 280 5.60 -41.22 8.76
CA GLU A 280 6.49 -42.36 8.57
C GLU A 280 6.29 -42.91 7.13
N LEU A 281 7.36 -42.87 6.35
CA LEU A 281 7.33 -43.20 4.92
C LEU A 281 8.19 -44.43 4.60
N PRO A 282 7.63 -45.45 3.90
CA PRO A 282 8.44 -46.56 3.36
C PRO A 282 9.44 -46.01 2.31
N PRO A 283 10.74 -46.29 2.43
CA PRO A 283 11.76 -45.77 1.51
C PRO A 283 11.47 -46.13 0.04
N GLU A 284 10.99 -47.35 -0.23
CA GLU A 284 10.66 -47.82 -1.59
C GLU A 284 9.60 -46.98 -2.32
N LEU A 285 8.85 -46.12 -1.58
CA LEU A 285 7.87 -45.19 -2.14
C LEU A 285 8.43 -43.79 -2.34
N CYS A 286 9.66 -43.53 -1.91
CA CYS A 286 10.30 -42.27 -1.94
C CYS A 286 11.30 -42.13 -3.09
N SER A 287 11.24 -41.03 -3.85
CA SER A 287 12.26 -40.63 -4.83
C SER A 287 13.06 -39.45 -4.21
N VAL A 288 14.39 -39.60 -4.10
CA VAL A 288 15.26 -38.51 -3.63
C VAL A 288 15.41 -37.51 -4.76
N ILE A 289 15.16 -36.24 -4.45
CA ILE A 289 15.24 -35.13 -5.42
C ILE A 289 16.46 -34.23 -5.14
N MET A 290 16.71 -33.92 -3.86
CA MET A 290 17.85 -33.11 -3.44
C MET A 290 18.52 -33.72 -2.20
N SER A 291 19.84 -33.88 -2.24
CA SER A 291 20.63 -34.36 -1.10
C SER A 291 22.13 -33.98 -1.29
N PRO A 292 22.82 -33.45 -0.24
CA PRO A 292 22.24 -33.07 1.05
C PRO A 292 21.62 -31.66 0.99
N ILE A 293 20.52 -31.46 1.70
CA ILE A 293 19.89 -30.13 1.91
C ILE A 293 19.22 -30.07 3.28
N SER A 294 19.61 -29.08 4.08
CA SER A 294 19.04 -28.88 5.40
C SER A 294 17.58 -28.44 5.35
N ILE A 295 16.74 -28.96 6.26
CA ILE A 295 15.38 -28.47 6.48
C ILE A 295 15.33 -26.97 6.80
N CYS A 296 16.35 -26.45 7.49
CA CYS A 296 16.50 -25.03 7.80
C CYS A 296 16.68 -24.18 6.53
N THR A 297 17.48 -24.69 5.57
CA THR A 297 17.64 -24.05 4.25
C THR A 297 16.30 -24.04 3.50
N VAL A 298 15.59 -25.16 3.41
CA VAL A 298 14.27 -25.24 2.75
C VAL A 298 13.27 -24.30 3.41
N TYR A 299 13.30 -24.16 4.75
CA TYR A 299 12.44 -23.24 5.49
C TYR A 299 12.74 -21.78 5.14
N SER A 300 14.02 -21.38 5.15
CA SER A 300 14.43 -20.01 4.80
C SER A 300 14.00 -19.62 3.39
N PHE A 301 14.16 -20.53 2.43
CA PHE A 301 13.77 -20.30 1.05
C PHE A 301 12.26 -20.12 0.85
N SER A 302 11.41 -20.61 1.78
CA SER A 302 9.97 -20.39 1.71
C SER A 302 9.56 -18.90 1.87
N PHE A 303 10.43 -18.04 2.44
CA PHE A 303 10.20 -16.61 2.61
C PHE A 303 10.66 -15.78 1.41
N ILE A 304 11.58 -16.31 0.61
CA ILE A 304 12.26 -15.58 -0.46
C ILE A 304 11.31 -14.96 -1.49
N PRO A 305 10.26 -15.62 -1.99
CA PRO A 305 9.37 -14.97 -2.97
C PRO A 305 8.77 -13.65 -2.50
N SER A 306 8.40 -13.54 -1.21
CA SER A 306 7.93 -12.28 -0.63
C SER A 306 9.04 -11.24 -0.48
N ILE A 307 10.24 -11.66 -0.08
CA ILE A 307 11.41 -10.77 0.06
C ILE A 307 11.80 -10.21 -1.31
N MET A 308 11.86 -11.04 -2.33
CA MET A 308 12.21 -10.61 -3.69
C MET A 308 11.16 -9.70 -4.31
N HIS A 309 9.87 -9.96 -4.06
CA HIS A 309 8.80 -9.05 -4.49
C HIS A 309 8.89 -7.67 -3.82
N TRP A 310 9.28 -7.64 -2.54
CA TRP A 310 9.54 -6.40 -1.82
C TRP A 310 10.75 -5.66 -2.41
N LEU A 311 11.85 -6.35 -2.65
CA LEU A 311 13.05 -5.79 -3.30
C LEU A 311 12.73 -5.24 -4.70
N GLU A 312 12.00 -6.00 -5.53
CA GLU A 312 11.55 -5.55 -6.86
C GLU A 312 10.77 -4.23 -6.76
N GLY A 313 9.82 -4.16 -5.82
CA GLY A 313 9.05 -2.94 -5.59
C GLY A 313 9.90 -1.73 -5.15
N LEU A 314 10.90 -1.96 -4.29
CA LEU A 314 11.86 -0.91 -3.89
C LEU A 314 12.73 -0.44 -5.07
N LEU A 315 13.18 -1.38 -5.92
CA LEU A 315 13.96 -1.04 -7.11
C LEU A 315 13.13 -0.26 -8.13
N VAL A 316 11.86 -0.60 -8.32
CA VAL A 316 10.92 0.17 -9.15
C VAL A 316 10.77 1.60 -8.61
N ALA A 317 10.58 1.75 -7.29
CA ALA A 317 10.49 3.06 -6.64
C ALA A 317 11.80 3.85 -6.75
N PHE A 318 12.95 3.20 -6.63
CA PHE A 318 14.27 3.81 -6.78
C PHE A 318 14.51 4.34 -8.20
N ASN A 319 14.15 3.57 -9.22
CA ASN A 319 14.29 4.00 -10.60
C ASN A 319 13.33 5.16 -10.94
N LEU A 320 12.10 5.14 -10.42
CA LEU A 320 11.19 6.29 -10.50
C LEU A 320 11.78 7.51 -9.81
N ARG A 321 12.32 7.34 -8.58
CA ARG A 321 12.96 8.41 -7.83
C ARG A 321 14.12 9.05 -8.61
N LYS A 322 14.99 8.26 -9.25
CA LYS A 322 16.05 8.78 -10.12
C LYS A 322 15.48 9.70 -11.22
N MET A 323 14.40 9.24 -11.87
CA MET A 323 13.72 10.03 -12.89
C MET A 323 13.16 11.35 -12.33
N LEU A 324 12.59 11.33 -11.12
CA LEU A 324 12.07 12.53 -10.46
C LEU A 324 13.18 13.49 -10.05
N LEU A 325 14.32 12.99 -9.55
CA LEU A 325 15.48 13.81 -9.20
C LEU A 325 16.11 14.48 -10.41
N ASP A 326 16.13 13.81 -11.56
CA ASP A 326 16.67 14.40 -12.80
C ASP A 326 15.82 15.58 -13.31
N HIS A 327 14.53 15.66 -12.96
CA HIS A 327 13.59 16.60 -13.55
C HIS A 327 12.94 17.59 -12.58
N CYS A 328 12.78 17.23 -11.30
CA CYS A 328 11.93 17.99 -10.39
C CYS A 328 12.68 18.64 -9.23
N THR A 329 13.72 18.03 -8.69
CA THR A 329 14.37 18.53 -7.48
C THR A 329 15.81 18.08 -7.37
N LYS A 330 16.62 18.89 -6.66
CA LYS A 330 17.96 18.51 -6.22
C LYS A 330 17.97 17.88 -4.81
N ASN A 331 16.85 18.01 -4.11
CA ASN A 331 16.71 17.49 -2.75
C ASN A 331 16.36 16.01 -2.78
N ASP A 332 16.86 15.27 -1.81
CA ASP A 332 16.72 13.83 -1.74
C ASP A 332 15.35 13.43 -1.12
N ILE A 333 14.50 12.78 -1.92
CA ILE A 333 13.25 12.19 -1.44
C ILE A 333 13.50 10.74 -0.98
N PRO A 334 13.08 10.31 0.24
CA PRO A 334 13.26 8.94 0.70
C PRO A 334 12.60 7.92 -0.23
N ILE A 335 13.32 6.85 -0.58
CA ILE A 335 12.82 5.79 -1.48
C ILE A 335 11.51 5.21 -0.96
N ILE A 336 11.39 5.03 0.35
CA ILE A 336 10.19 4.46 0.97
C ILE A 336 8.94 5.33 0.75
N LYS A 337 9.11 6.66 0.61
CA LYS A 337 8.01 7.58 0.32
C LYS A 337 7.55 7.45 -1.13
N VAL A 338 8.46 7.27 -2.07
CA VAL A 338 8.13 6.98 -3.47
C VAL A 338 7.48 5.59 -3.58
N PHE A 339 8.00 4.59 -2.85
CA PHE A 339 7.41 3.25 -2.78
C PHE A 339 5.98 3.29 -2.22
N GLU A 340 5.74 4.05 -1.14
CA GLU A 340 4.42 4.27 -0.56
C GLU A 340 3.47 4.90 -1.59
N ALA A 341 3.92 5.96 -2.29
CA ALA A 341 3.13 6.69 -3.28
C ALA A 341 2.72 5.86 -4.50
N ILE A 342 3.52 4.88 -4.93
CA ILE A 342 3.18 4.01 -6.06
C ILE A 342 2.47 2.71 -5.67
N THR A 343 2.25 2.46 -4.37
CA THR A 343 1.63 1.22 -3.88
C THR A 343 0.15 1.43 -3.60
N ALA A 344 -0.71 0.80 -4.40
CA ALA A 344 -2.16 0.88 -4.24
C ALA A 344 -2.66 0.05 -3.04
N LYS A 345 -3.77 0.45 -2.46
CA LYS A 345 -4.50 -0.29 -1.41
C LYS A 345 -4.76 -1.77 -1.78
N GLY A 346 -4.94 -2.05 -3.09
CA GLY A 346 -5.14 -3.41 -3.61
C GLY A 346 -3.99 -4.37 -3.33
N CYS A 347 -2.78 -3.86 -3.08
CA CYS A 347 -1.63 -4.67 -2.67
C CYS A 347 -1.79 -5.28 -1.27
N GLN A 348 -2.65 -4.70 -0.42
CA GLN A 348 -2.91 -5.12 0.97
C GLN A 348 -1.65 -5.13 1.85
N GLU A 349 -0.66 -4.34 1.51
CA GLU A 349 0.60 -4.20 2.22
C GLU A 349 0.49 -3.15 3.35
N ALA A 350 1.51 -3.08 4.20
CA ALA A 350 1.56 -2.11 5.31
C ALA A 350 1.63 -0.66 4.81
N TYR A 351 2.28 -0.44 3.67
CA TYR A 351 2.42 0.84 3.00
C TYR A 351 1.45 0.91 1.83
N ASN A 352 0.71 2.00 1.71
CA ASN A 352 -0.08 2.34 0.54
C ASN A 352 -0.24 3.87 0.43
N TYR A 353 -0.67 4.33 -0.72
CA TYR A 353 -0.69 5.75 -1.07
C TYR A 353 -1.78 6.59 -0.38
N GLU A 354 -2.80 6.01 0.30
CA GLU A 354 -4.00 6.74 0.74
C GLU A 354 -3.72 8.03 1.55
N ASN A 355 -2.73 8.01 2.46
CA ASN A 355 -2.41 9.21 3.23
C ASN A 355 -1.65 10.25 2.40
N LEU A 356 -0.76 9.81 1.52
CA LEU A 356 -0.03 10.70 0.61
C LEU A 356 -0.94 11.28 -0.47
N GLU A 357 -1.89 10.49 -1.01
CA GLU A 357 -2.96 10.95 -1.91
C GLU A 357 -3.72 12.12 -1.29
N THR A 358 -4.21 11.96 -0.04
CA THR A 358 -4.95 13.01 0.66
C THR A 358 -4.12 14.28 0.85
N LEU A 359 -2.84 14.12 1.19
CA LEU A 359 -1.92 15.24 1.38
C LEU A 359 -1.65 15.96 0.05
N GLY A 360 -1.36 15.20 -1.00
CA GLY A 360 -1.06 15.75 -2.32
C GLY A 360 -2.26 16.34 -3.02
N ASP A 361 -3.46 15.74 -2.91
CA ASP A 361 -4.72 16.31 -3.41
C ASP A 361 -4.97 17.70 -2.83
N SER A 362 -4.82 17.85 -1.50
CA SER A 362 -5.00 19.15 -0.84
C SER A 362 -3.99 20.19 -1.33
N PHE A 363 -2.73 19.79 -1.54
CA PHE A 363 -1.69 20.69 -2.04
C PHE A 363 -1.90 21.04 -3.51
N LEU A 364 -2.26 20.07 -4.35
CA LEU A 364 -2.55 20.30 -5.77
C LEU A 364 -3.72 21.25 -5.95
N LYS A 365 -4.81 21.05 -5.18
CA LYS A 365 -5.96 21.96 -5.14
C LYS A 365 -5.51 23.38 -4.77
N TYR A 366 -4.68 23.52 -3.75
CA TYR A 366 -4.13 24.81 -3.31
C TYR A 366 -3.28 25.47 -4.40
N ALA A 367 -2.27 24.77 -4.94
CA ALA A 367 -1.34 25.35 -5.91
C ALA A 367 -2.06 25.81 -7.19
N VAL A 368 -2.96 24.99 -7.73
CA VAL A 368 -3.73 25.34 -8.92
C VAL A 368 -4.74 26.45 -8.65
N SER A 369 -5.40 26.46 -7.48
CA SER A 369 -6.33 27.57 -7.11
C SER A 369 -5.59 28.88 -6.97
N GLN A 370 -4.40 28.89 -6.37
CA GLN A 370 -3.57 30.08 -6.26
C GLN A 370 -3.15 30.60 -7.64
N GLN A 371 -2.73 29.72 -8.52
CA GLN A 371 -2.36 30.08 -9.89
C GLN A 371 -3.53 30.72 -10.65
N LEU A 372 -4.69 30.07 -10.64
CA LEU A 372 -5.89 30.58 -11.31
C LEU A 372 -6.38 31.88 -10.72
N PHE A 373 -6.37 32.03 -9.38
CA PHE A 373 -6.74 33.25 -8.70
C PHE A 373 -5.88 34.42 -9.12
N LYS A 374 -4.56 34.22 -9.27
CA LYS A 374 -3.60 35.26 -9.69
C LYS A 374 -3.76 35.65 -11.16
N THR A 375 -3.89 34.64 -12.05
CA THR A 375 -3.86 34.86 -13.50
C THR A 375 -5.21 35.29 -14.07
N HIS A 376 -6.32 34.92 -13.42
CA HIS A 376 -7.69 35.16 -13.85
C HIS A 376 -8.41 36.15 -12.92
N GLN A 377 -7.85 37.36 -12.77
CA GLN A 377 -8.35 38.33 -11.77
C GLN A 377 -9.78 38.80 -12.01
N ASN A 378 -10.26 38.79 -13.26
CA ASN A 378 -11.59 39.27 -13.65
C ASN A 378 -12.65 38.16 -13.71
N ASP A 379 -12.25 36.87 -13.54
CA ASP A 379 -13.16 35.74 -13.63
C ASP A 379 -13.85 35.49 -12.28
N ARG A 380 -15.16 35.13 -12.35
CA ARG A 380 -15.95 34.77 -11.16
C ARG A 380 -15.59 33.35 -10.69
N GLU A 381 -15.94 33.08 -9.42
CA GLU A 381 -15.68 31.77 -8.79
C GLU A 381 -16.07 30.58 -9.67
N GLY A 382 -17.28 30.57 -10.23
CA GLY A 382 -17.77 29.46 -11.05
C GLY A 382 -16.94 29.19 -12.32
N ILE A 383 -16.22 30.19 -12.89
CA ILE A 383 -15.27 30.00 -13.98
C ILE A 383 -13.98 29.39 -13.44
N LEU A 384 -13.43 29.95 -12.35
CA LEU A 384 -12.23 29.46 -11.70
C LEU A 384 -12.36 27.99 -11.27
N SER A 385 -13.49 27.62 -10.70
CA SER A 385 -13.80 26.24 -10.30
C SER A 385 -13.84 25.27 -11.50
N LYS A 386 -14.42 25.66 -12.63
CA LYS A 386 -14.41 24.86 -13.87
C LYS A 386 -13.00 24.71 -14.45
N LEU A 387 -12.20 25.79 -14.44
CA LEU A 387 -10.82 25.73 -14.90
C LEU A 387 -9.98 24.79 -14.00
N ARG A 388 -10.15 24.91 -12.68
CA ARG A 388 -9.51 24.01 -11.71
C ARG A 388 -9.89 22.56 -11.97
N GLU A 389 -11.18 22.24 -12.10
CA GLU A 389 -11.64 20.87 -12.40
C GLU A 389 -11.04 20.34 -13.71
N GLY A 390 -10.91 21.20 -14.72
CA GLY A 390 -10.27 20.85 -15.99
C GLY A 390 -8.81 20.43 -15.85
N LEU A 391 -8.08 20.96 -14.87
CA LEU A 391 -6.66 20.67 -14.64
C LEU A 391 -6.42 19.51 -13.67
N ILE A 392 -7.23 19.39 -12.59
CA ILE A 392 -6.98 18.41 -11.53
C ILE A 392 -7.96 17.22 -11.52
N SER A 393 -8.88 17.13 -12.50
CA SER A 393 -9.77 15.95 -12.57
C SER A 393 -8.98 14.66 -12.82
N ASN A 394 -9.52 13.52 -12.36
CA ASN A 394 -8.92 12.20 -12.60
C ASN A 394 -8.61 11.93 -14.08
N VAL A 395 -9.40 12.49 -15.01
CA VAL A 395 -9.19 12.36 -16.46
C VAL A 395 -7.96 13.15 -16.90
N ALA A 396 -7.81 14.39 -16.42
CA ALA A 396 -6.67 15.25 -16.73
C ALA A 396 -5.38 14.67 -16.12
N LEU A 397 -5.38 14.33 -14.84
CA LEU A 397 -4.21 13.76 -14.16
C LEU A 397 -3.73 12.46 -14.80
N ARG A 398 -4.68 11.58 -15.22
CA ARG A 398 -4.30 10.37 -15.96
C ARG A 398 -3.61 10.70 -17.28
N LYS A 399 -4.12 11.68 -18.04
CA LYS A 399 -3.51 12.08 -19.30
C LYS A 399 -2.07 12.53 -19.06
N PHE A 400 -1.86 13.47 -18.16
CA PHE A 400 -0.54 13.97 -17.79
C PHE A 400 0.41 12.86 -17.33
N ALA A 401 -0.07 11.95 -16.45
CA ALA A 401 0.70 10.81 -15.99
C ALA A 401 1.10 9.84 -17.12
N SER A 402 0.18 9.61 -18.07
CA SER A 402 0.45 8.72 -19.20
C SER A 402 1.49 9.31 -20.15
N ASP A 403 1.48 10.63 -20.36
CA ASP A 403 2.47 11.34 -21.17
C ASP A 403 3.90 11.25 -20.56
N LYS A 404 3.98 11.02 -19.24
CA LYS A 404 5.23 10.80 -18.49
C LYS A 404 5.54 9.32 -18.20
N ASN A 405 4.78 8.39 -18.77
CA ASN A 405 4.94 6.94 -18.54
C ASN A 405 4.84 6.48 -17.07
N LEU A 406 4.24 7.28 -16.18
CA LEU A 406 4.09 6.96 -14.76
C LEU A 406 3.28 5.68 -14.48
N PRO A 407 2.22 5.32 -15.27
CA PRO A 407 1.41 4.13 -14.98
C PRO A 407 2.22 2.83 -14.91
N GLY A 408 3.38 2.75 -15.56
CA GLY A 408 4.24 1.57 -15.55
C GLY A 408 4.86 1.24 -14.19
N PHE A 409 5.02 2.25 -13.33
CA PHE A 409 5.60 2.12 -11.99
C PHE A 409 4.59 1.71 -10.91
N ILE A 410 3.27 1.79 -11.20
CA ILE A 410 2.22 1.60 -10.17
C ILE A 410 2.15 0.13 -9.75
N ARG A 411 2.09 -0.13 -8.45
CA ARG A 411 1.82 -1.45 -7.85
C ARG A 411 0.33 -1.51 -7.48
N MET A 412 -0.40 -2.55 -7.95
CA MET A 412 -1.87 -2.55 -7.86
C MET A 412 -2.49 -3.73 -7.14
N GLU A 413 -1.85 -4.88 -7.18
CA GLU A 413 -2.43 -6.15 -6.76
C GLU A 413 -1.63 -6.78 -5.64
N ALA A 414 -2.31 -7.51 -4.76
CA ALA A 414 -1.64 -8.28 -3.73
C ALA A 414 -0.72 -9.34 -4.36
N PHE A 415 0.44 -9.52 -3.79
CA PHE A 415 1.40 -10.51 -4.24
C PHE A 415 0.81 -11.92 -4.17
N ASP A 416 0.85 -12.66 -5.28
CA ASP A 416 0.53 -14.08 -5.32
C ASP A 416 1.82 -14.90 -5.49
N PRO A 417 2.29 -15.57 -4.44
CA PRO A 417 3.52 -16.37 -4.52
C PRO A 417 3.49 -17.44 -5.60
N LYS A 418 2.31 -17.95 -5.97
CA LYS A 418 2.18 -18.98 -7.02
C LYS A 418 2.46 -18.44 -8.41
N GLN A 419 2.34 -17.12 -8.60
CA GLN A 419 2.64 -16.45 -9.87
C GLN A 419 4.07 -15.89 -9.92
N TRP A 420 4.82 -15.95 -8.82
CA TRP A 420 6.19 -15.46 -8.80
C TRP A 420 7.07 -16.17 -9.83
N ILE A 421 7.86 -15.41 -10.57
CA ILE A 421 8.72 -15.93 -11.64
C ILE A 421 10.02 -16.42 -11.01
N ILE A 422 10.32 -17.69 -11.17
CA ILE A 422 11.58 -18.26 -10.70
C ILE A 422 12.68 -17.83 -11.68
N PRO A 423 13.76 -17.18 -11.23
CA PRO A 423 14.85 -16.79 -12.12
C PRO A 423 15.49 -18.01 -12.79
N GLY A 424 15.66 -17.97 -14.10
CA GLY A 424 16.22 -19.08 -14.88
C GLY A 424 15.24 -20.23 -15.17
N ASP A 425 13.96 -20.13 -14.79
CA ASP A 425 12.94 -21.16 -15.13
C ASP A 425 12.27 -20.86 -16.47
N LYS A 426 12.67 -21.57 -17.51
CA LYS A 426 12.16 -21.42 -18.88
C LYS A 426 10.69 -21.83 -19.05
N THR A 427 10.12 -22.61 -18.13
CA THR A 427 8.74 -23.10 -18.27
C THR A 427 7.69 -22.02 -18.12
N LYS A 428 8.04 -20.89 -17.48
CA LYS A 428 7.22 -19.68 -17.30
C LYS A 428 8.08 -18.43 -17.52
N SER A 429 8.92 -18.42 -18.55
CA SER A 429 9.69 -17.21 -18.88
C SER A 429 8.74 -16.09 -19.29
N LEU A 430 8.91 -14.92 -18.70
CA LEU A 430 8.28 -13.69 -19.13
C LEU A 430 9.16 -13.10 -20.23
N LEU A 431 8.61 -12.96 -21.44
CA LEU A 431 9.29 -12.20 -22.48
C LEU A 431 9.35 -10.73 -22.01
N LEU A 432 10.55 -10.28 -21.69
CA LEU A 432 10.82 -8.91 -21.36
C LEU A 432 11.16 -8.15 -22.65
N GLU A 433 10.48 -7.03 -22.86
CA GLU A 433 10.80 -6.10 -23.91
C GLU A 433 11.58 -4.93 -23.33
N GLU A 434 12.62 -4.48 -24.01
CA GLU A 434 13.34 -3.26 -23.61
C GLU A 434 12.43 -2.06 -23.83
N GLY A 435 11.93 -1.49 -22.76
CA GLY A 435 11.09 -0.31 -22.75
C GLY A 435 11.97 0.91 -22.55
N LEU A 436 12.24 1.68 -23.62
CA LEU A 436 12.80 3.01 -23.49
C LEU A 436 11.77 3.89 -22.78
N VAL A 437 11.91 4.05 -21.48
CA VAL A 437 11.31 5.19 -20.79
C VAL A 437 12.10 6.40 -21.23
N SER A 438 11.57 7.18 -22.16
CA SER A 438 12.24 8.34 -22.78
C SER A 438 12.44 9.52 -21.83
N CYS A 439 12.47 9.27 -20.54
CA CYS A 439 12.73 10.24 -19.49
C CYS A 439 14.03 9.87 -18.77
N GLY A 440 15.16 10.44 -19.23
CA GLY A 440 16.43 10.31 -18.55
C GLY A 440 17.24 9.05 -18.92
N ARG A 441 18.27 8.79 -18.14
CA ARG A 441 19.31 7.77 -18.39
C ARG A 441 18.93 6.36 -17.97
N THR A 442 17.67 6.11 -17.57
CA THR A 442 17.25 4.84 -16.99
C THR A 442 16.41 4.04 -17.97
N SER A 443 16.91 2.87 -18.39
CA SER A 443 16.16 1.91 -19.21
C SER A 443 15.40 0.94 -18.28
N MET A 444 14.09 0.89 -18.39
CA MET A 444 13.25 -0.09 -17.70
C MET A 444 12.83 -1.20 -18.68
N TYR A 445 12.60 -2.40 -18.19
CA TYR A 445 12.05 -3.49 -18.98
C TYR A 445 10.53 -3.57 -18.81
N VAL A 446 9.82 -3.96 -19.87
CA VAL A 446 8.38 -4.18 -19.86
C VAL A 446 8.12 -5.68 -19.76
N GLY A 447 7.53 -6.08 -18.64
CA GLY A 447 7.21 -7.49 -18.41
C GLY A 447 5.80 -7.88 -18.85
N ARG A 448 4.81 -7.08 -18.52
CA ARG A 448 3.38 -7.31 -18.80
C ARG A 448 2.70 -6.00 -19.19
N LYS A 449 1.59 -6.12 -19.91
CA LYS A 449 0.64 -5.02 -20.08
C LYS A 449 -0.60 -5.30 -19.27
N ARG A 450 -1.14 -4.27 -18.63
CA ARG A 450 -2.34 -4.37 -17.80
C ARG A 450 -3.25 -3.17 -17.93
N LYS A 451 -4.53 -3.37 -17.66
CA LYS A 451 -5.52 -2.29 -17.58
C LYS A 451 -5.47 -1.66 -16.19
N ILE A 452 -5.34 -0.35 -16.13
CA ILE A 452 -5.35 0.41 -14.89
C ILE A 452 -6.59 1.31 -14.88
N GLU A 453 -7.32 1.32 -13.75
CA GLU A 453 -8.46 2.22 -13.56
C GLU A 453 -7.98 3.68 -13.56
N LEU A 454 -8.77 4.57 -14.20
CA LEU A 454 -8.46 6.00 -14.30
C LEU A 454 -8.10 6.63 -12.97
N LYS A 455 -8.94 6.37 -11.95
CA LYS A 455 -8.77 6.92 -10.62
C LYS A 455 -7.42 6.54 -9.99
N LYS A 456 -6.99 5.29 -10.08
CA LYS A 456 -5.74 4.83 -9.48
C LYS A 456 -4.50 5.51 -10.04
N VAL A 457 -4.53 5.92 -11.31
CA VAL A 457 -3.42 6.67 -11.92
C VAL A 457 -3.39 8.10 -11.39
N ALA A 458 -4.57 8.73 -11.24
CA ALA A 458 -4.69 10.06 -10.65
C ALA A 458 -4.25 10.05 -9.19
N ASP A 459 -4.75 9.09 -8.38
CA ASP A 459 -4.38 8.92 -6.96
C ASP A 459 -2.85 8.83 -6.78
N VAL A 460 -2.13 8.15 -7.70
CA VAL A 460 -0.67 8.06 -7.65
C VAL A 460 0.02 9.38 -7.97
N VAL A 461 -0.52 10.19 -8.89
CA VAL A 461 0.01 11.54 -9.14
C VAL A 461 -0.12 12.40 -7.89
N GLU A 462 -1.30 12.41 -7.27
CA GLU A 462 -1.55 13.11 -6.02
C GLU A 462 -0.62 12.59 -4.91
N ALA A 463 -0.47 11.26 -4.80
CA ALA A 463 0.42 10.65 -3.81
C ALA A 463 1.90 11.01 -4.02
N LEU A 464 2.38 11.14 -5.25
CA LEU A 464 3.75 11.62 -5.53
C LEU A 464 3.94 13.08 -5.11
N ILE A 465 2.94 13.95 -5.35
CA ILE A 465 2.94 15.31 -4.81
C ILE A 465 3.00 15.24 -3.28
N GLY A 466 2.14 14.42 -2.65
CA GLY A 466 2.13 14.21 -1.21
C GLY A 466 3.45 13.66 -0.65
N ALA A 467 4.17 12.85 -1.43
CA ALA A 467 5.49 12.35 -1.02
C ALA A 467 6.51 13.49 -0.88
N PHE A 468 6.55 14.45 -1.81
CA PHE A 468 7.38 15.66 -1.68
C PHE A 468 6.94 16.54 -0.50
N ILE A 469 5.65 16.78 -0.38
CA ILE A 469 5.10 17.59 0.73
C ILE A 469 5.36 16.94 2.10
N SER A 470 5.36 15.62 2.18
CA SER A 470 5.64 14.88 3.42
C SER A 470 7.09 15.07 3.93
N THR A 471 7.99 15.54 3.07
CA THR A 471 9.38 15.91 3.38
C THR A 471 9.58 17.42 3.55
N GLU A 472 8.47 18.17 3.60
CA GLU A 472 8.45 19.65 3.70
C GLU A 472 9.08 20.37 2.48
N ASP A 473 9.18 19.70 1.34
CA ASP A 473 9.73 20.26 0.11
C ASP A 473 8.62 20.71 -0.85
N GLU A 474 8.07 21.90 -0.59
CA GLU A 474 7.03 22.48 -1.45
C GLU A 474 7.55 22.90 -2.81
N GLU A 475 8.82 23.32 -2.91
CA GLU A 475 9.44 23.70 -4.18
C GLU A 475 9.56 22.49 -5.12
N ALA A 476 9.96 21.34 -4.58
CA ALA A 476 10.00 20.10 -5.34
C ALA A 476 8.60 19.65 -5.78
N ALA A 477 7.59 19.78 -4.91
CA ALA A 477 6.21 19.47 -5.27
C ALA A 477 5.70 20.34 -6.41
N LEU A 478 5.95 21.67 -6.39
CA LEU A 478 5.61 22.58 -7.47
C LEU A 478 6.37 22.26 -8.77
N SER A 479 7.65 21.93 -8.64
CA SER A 479 8.47 21.50 -9.79
C SER A 479 7.92 20.21 -10.42
N PHE A 480 7.46 19.26 -9.61
CA PHE A 480 6.80 18.05 -10.09
C PHE A 480 5.47 18.35 -10.80
N ILE A 481 4.64 19.25 -10.25
CA ILE A 481 3.38 19.69 -10.85
C ILE A 481 3.64 20.32 -12.22
N ASN A 482 4.67 21.18 -12.34
CA ASN A 482 5.08 21.77 -13.61
C ASN A 482 5.62 20.71 -14.58
N TRP A 483 6.47 19.80 -14.11
CA TRP A 483 7.03 18.74 -14.96
C TRP A 483 5.95 17.83 -15.53
N ILE A 484 4.90 17.51 -14.74
CA ILE A 484 3.83 16.64 -15.24
C ILE A 484 2.99 17.34 -16.32
N GLY A 485 2.96 18.68 -16.35
CA GLY A 485 2.30 19.48 -17.38
C GLY A 485 1.20 20.43 -16.88
N ILE A 486 1.15 20.70 -15.57
CA ILE A 486 0.24 21.67 -14.95
C ILE A 486 1.08 22.89 -14.59
N GLU A 487 0.88 23.99 -15.29
CA GLU A 487 1.64 25.23 -15.07
C GLU A 487 1.23 25.89 -13.74
N VAL A 488 2.18 26.02 -12.84
CA VAL A 488 2.06 26.75 -11.57
C VAL A 488 3.28 27.64 -11.36
N ASP A 489 3.04 28.89 -11.00
CA ASP A 489 4.08 29.89 -10.78
C ASP A 489 3.98 30.47 -9.37
N THR A 490 5.12 30.69 -8.73
CA THR A 490 5.24 31.26 -7.39
C THR A 490 5.30 32.79 -7.39
N SER A 491 5.30 33.44 -8.57
CA SER A 491 5.35 34.90 -8.69
C SER A 491 4.19 35.56 -7.91
N ILE A 492 4.50 36.65 -7.24
CA ILE A 492 3.51 37.46 -6.52
C ILE A 492 2.90 38.45 -7.50
N ILE A 493 1.59 38.30 -7.76
CA ILE A 493 0.83 39.24 -8.59
C ILE A 493 -0.09 40.02 -7.65
N PRO A 494 0.00 41.37 -7.60
CA PRO A 494 -0.89 42.18 -6.78
C PRO A 494 -2.36 41.95 -7.14
N TYR A 495 -3.22 41.90 -6.15
CA TYR A 495 -4.67 41.82 -6.33
C TYR A 495 -5.25 43.27 -6.40
N GLU A 496 -5.55 43.72 -7.63
CA GLU A 496 -6.01 45.10 -7.87
C GLU A 496 -7.49 45.27 -7.53
N ARG A 497 -7.81 46.33 -6.82
CA ARG A 497 -9.18 46.68 -6.41
C ARG A 497 -9.39 48.21 -6.38
N HIS A 498 -10.64 48.60 -6.61
CA HIS A 498 -11.05 49.98 -6.52
C HIS A 498 -12.27 50.09 -5.60
N LEU A 499 -12.10 50.67 -4.43
CA LEU A 499 -13.18 50.94 -3.48
C LEU A 499 -13.19 52.42 -3.13
N SER A 500 -14.40 53.00 -2.98
CA SER A 500 -14.61 54.41 -2.83
C SER A 500 -14.96 54.86 -1.39
N THR A 501 -15.14 53.91 -0.46
CA THR A 501 -15.67 54.18 0.89
C THR A 501 -14.75 53.64 1.97
N ASP A 502 -14.63 54.34 3.11
CA ASP A 502 -13.83 53.91 4.27
C ASP A 502 -14.39 52.61 4.86
N PRO A 503 -13.57 51.56 5.01
CA PRO A 503 -13.95 50.25 5.57
C PRO A 503 -14.59 50.29 6.95
N GLU A 504 -14.13 51.22 7.83
CA GLU A 504 -14.65 51.38 9.20
C GLU A 504 -16.14 51.79 9.23
N ASN A 505 -16.67 52.38 8.13
CA ASN A 505 -18.08 52.73 7.98
C ASN A 505 -18.97 51.51 7.64
N LEU A 506 -18.39 50.43 7.18
CA LEU A 506 -19.12 49.27 6.68
C LEU A 506 -19.10 48.09 7.67
N VAL A 507 -17.96 47.85 8.31
CA VAL A 507 -17.75 46.76 9.27
C VAL A 507 -16.88 47.21 10.45
N ASP A 508 -17.06 46.56 11.60
CA ASP A 508 -16.19 46.80 12.77
C ASP A 508 -14.86 46.08 12.61
N VAL A 509 -13.92 46.73 11.92
CA VAL A 509 -12.59 46.16 11.60
C VAL A 509 -11.86 45.76 12.88
N LYS A 510 -11.87 46.57 13.93
CA LYS A 510 -11.15 46.29 15.18
C LYS A 510 -11.68 45.06 15.91
N PHE A 511 -13.00 44.91 15.94
CA PHE A 511 -13.63 43.73 16.51
C PHE A 511 -13.21 42.46 15.71
N LEU A 512 -13.30 42.51 14.39
CA LEU A 512 -12.98 41.38 13.52
C LEU A 512 -11.50 40.96 13.63
N GLU A 513 -10.58 41.92 13.60
CA GLU A 513 -9.14 41.65 13.81
C GLU A 513 -8.87 41.04 15.18
N SER A 514 -9.60 41.42 16.24
CA SER A 514 -9.48 40.79 17.56
C SER A 514 -9.86 39.32 17.59
N ARG A 515 -10.73 38.89 16.67
CA ARG A 515 -11.11 37.46 16.49
C ARG A 515 -10.12 36.68 15.69
N LEU A 516 -9.27 37.33 14.91
CA LEU A 516 -8.26 36.76 14.02
C LEU A 516 -6.86 36.76 14.64
N ASN A 517 -6.77 36.42 15.91
CA ASN A 517 -5.50 36.43 16.65
C ASN A 517 -4.79 37.82 16.64
N ASN A 518 -5.57 38.89 16.57
CA ASN A 518 -5.11 40.30 16.41
C ASN A 518 -4.31 40.52 15.09
N TYR A 519 -4.57 39.77 14.05
CA TYR A 519 -4.03 40.03 12.71
C TYR A 519 -4.49 41.43 12.28
N LYS A 520 -3.56 42.25 11.79
CA LYS A 520 -3.82 43.59 11.27
C LYS A 520 -3.79 43.56 9.76
N PHE A 521 -4.91 43.91 9.14
CA PHE A 521 -4.96 44.06 7.71
C PHE A 521 -4.18 45.25 7.23
N GLU A 522 -3.27 45.05 6.25
CA GLU A 522 -2.64 46.16 5.51
C GLU A 522 -3.68 46.83 4.61
N ASP A 523 -4.60 46.04 4.05
CA ASP A 523 -5.73 46.48 3.27
C ASP A 523 -7.07 46.02 3.89
N PRO A 524 -7.70 46.82 4.76
CA PRO A 524 -8.98 46.47 5.39
C PRO A 524 -10.15 46.28 4.42
N TYR A 525 -10.03 46.72 3.16
CA TYR A 525 -11.05 46.44 2.13
C TYR A 525 -11.18 44.97 1.81
N LEU A 526 -10.11 44.15 1.94
CA LEU A 526 -10.17 42.72 1.80
C LEU A 526 -11.13 42.09 2.82
N LEU A 527 -11.12 42.61 4.05
CA LEU A 527 -12.03 42.12 5.08
C LEU A 527 -13.49 42.49 4.77
N VAL A 528 -13.73 43.69 4.22
CA VAL A 528 -15.07 44.08 3.76
C VAL A 528 -15.54 43.20 2.62
N GLU A 529 -14.70 42.97 1.61
CA GLU A 529 -15.00 42.08 0.49
C GLU A 529 -15.31 40.65 0.98
N ALA A 530 -14.52 40.13 1.92
CA ALA A 530 -14.73 38.79 2.50
C ALA A 530 -16.04 38.62 3.25
N LEU A 531 -16.65 39.73 3.72
CA LEU A 531 -17.93 39.73 4.44
C LEU A 531 -19.12 40.16 3.56
N THR A 532 -18.89 40.44 2.28
CA THR A 532 -19.93 40.93 1.37
C THR A 532 -20.47 39.77 0.51
N HIS A 533 -21.72 39.38 0.79
CA HIS A 533 -22.43 38.37 -0.04
C HIS A 533 -22.91 39.00 -1.35
N GLY A 534 -22.93 38.20 -2.43
CA GLY A 534 -23.34 38.63 -3.78
C GLY A 534 -24.77 39.24 -3.88
N SER A 535 -25.62 39.07 -2.86
CA SER A 535 -26.94 39.71 -2.79
C SER A 535 -26.93 41.16 -2.26
N TYR A 536 -25.81 41.61 -1.74
CA TYR A 536 -25.67 43.00 -1.25
C TYR A 536 -25.74 43.98 -2.43
N LYS A 537 -26.57 45.04 -2.29
CA LYS A 537 -26.82 46.02 -3.35
C LYS A 537 -26.39 47.44 -2.99
N GLY A 538 -25.50 47.58 -2.03
CA GLY A 538 -24.92 48.89 -1.71
C GLY A 538 -24.06 49.40 -2.86
N PRO A 539 -24.16 50.72 -3.19
CA PRO A 539 -23.38 51.29 -4.30
C PRO A 539 -21.87 51.35 -3.98
N GLU A 540 -21.50 51.16 -2.74
CA GLU A 540 -20.13 51.30 -2.27
C GLU A 540 -19.24 50.12 -2.60
N ILE A 541 -19.83 48.92 -2.80
CA ILE A 541 -19.10 47.66 -2.99
C ILE A 541 -19.58 47.02 -4.27
N GLN A 542 -18.65 46.78 -5.21
CA GLN A 542 -18.90 46.10 -6.48
C GLN A 542 -18.42 44.62 -6.52
N THR A 543 -17.63 44.23 -5.51
CA THR A 543 -17.08 42.89 -5.35
C THR A 543 -17.83 42.14 -4.26
N CYS A 544 -17.74 40.78 -4.31
CA CYS A 544 -18.30 39.92 -3.28
C CYS A 544 -17.29 38.86 -2.87
N TYR A 545 -17.56 38.14 -1.80
CA TYR A 545 -16.65 37.20 -1.17
C TYR A 545 -16.28 35.98 -2.05
N GLU A 546 -17.04 35.64 -3.11
CA GLU A 546 -16.91 34.39 -3.87
C GLU A 546 -15.49 34.08 -4.35
N ARG A 547 -14.72 35.09 -4.81
CA ARG A 547 -13.33 34.87 -5.23
C ARG A 547 -12.39 34.59 -4.05
N LEU A 548 -12.58 35.29 -2.93
CA LEU A 548 -11.79 35.07 -1.71
C LEU A 548 -12.15 33.72 -1.07
N GLU A 549 -13.41 33.31 -1.13
CA GLU A 549 -13.89 32.00 -0.76
C GLU A 549 -13.17 30.90 -1.58
N PHE A 550 -13.13 31.04 -2.92
CA PHE A 550 -12.47 30.07 -3.81
C PHE A 550 -11.02 29.79 -3.42
N ILE A 551 -10.24 30.84 -3.14
CA ILE A 551 -8.83 30.64 -2.74
C ILE A 551 -8.73 30.23 -1.27
N GLY A 552 -9.57 30.75 -0.39
CA GLY A 552 -9.57 30.46 1.03
C GLY A 552 -9.95 29.01 1.34
N ASP A 553 -10.95 28.44 0.64
CA ASP A 553 -11.29 27.01 0.69
C ASP A 553 -10.06 26.15 0.40
N ALA A 554 -9.32 26.46 -0.66
CA ALA A 554 -8.14 25.67 -1.04
C ALA A 554 -6.98 25.84 -0.03
N VAL A 555 -6.78 27.05 0.51
CA VAL A 555 -5.76 27.33 1.51
C VAL A 555 -6.07 26.64 2.83
N LEU A 556 -7.30 26.74 3.34
CA LEU A 556 -7.72 26.11 4.60
C LEU A 556 -7.66 24.59 4.50
N ASP A 557 -8.12 24.01 3.40
CA ASP A 557 -8.06 22.57 3.16
C ASP A 557 -6.61 22.06 3.23
N ASN A 558 -5.68 22.76 2.56
CA ASN A 558 -4.26 22.41 2.60
C ASN A 558 -3.66 22.59 4.02
N LEU A 559 -3.90 23.71 4.68
CA LEU A 559 -3.36 24.00 6.02
C LEU A 559 -3.83 23.00 7.08
N ILE A 560 -5.11 22.67 7.07
CA ILE A 560 -5.70 21.70 8.01
C ILE A 560 -5.16 20.30 7.71
N THR A 561 -5.08 19.91 6.44
CA THR A 561 -4.53 18.60 6.05
C THR A 561 -3.07 18.46 6.46
N MET A 562 -2.25 19.48 6.23
CA MET A 562 -0.85 19.53 6.66
C MET A 562 -0.71 19.45 8.18
N HIS A 563 -1.55 20.20 8.92
CA HIS A 563 -1.55 20.16 10.39
C HIS A 563 -1.89 18.75 10.90
N LEU A 564 -2.94 18.13 10.37
CA LEU A 564 -3.35 16.77 10.75
C LEU A 564 -2.25 15.74 10.40
N TYR A 565 -1.60 15.89 9.26
CA TYR A 565 -0.51 15.00 8.87
C TYR A 565 0.68 15.14 9.84
N LYS A 566 1.14 16.36 10.13
CA LYS A 566 2.27 16.62 11.02
C LYS A 566 2.02 16.16 12.45
N GLU A 567 0.83 16.44 12.98
CA GLU A 567 0.47 16.12 14.36
C GLU A 567 0.36 14.61 14.60
N TYR A 568 -0.22 13.89 13.64
CA TYR A 568 -0.58 12.47 13.83
C TYR A 568 0.25 11.49 13.01
N PHE A 569 1.26 11.95 12.25
CA PHE A 569 2.09 11.08 11.40
C PHE A 569 2.78 9.95 12.18
N ASN A 570 3.27 10.23 13.38
CA ASN A 570 3.97 9.25 14.22
C ASN A 570 3.03 8.25 14.93
N GLU A 571 1.75 8.55 15.02
CA GLU A 571 0.76 7.63 15.53
C GLU A 571 0.41 6.66 14.40
N LYS A 572 0.72 5.37 14.53
CA LYS A 572 0.51 4.31 13.51
C LYS A 572 -0.97 4.14 13.13
N PHE A 573 -1.57 5.18 12.58
CA PHE A 573 -2.96 5.13 12.10
C PHE A 573 -3.09 4.31 10.82
N SER A 574 -4.29 3.77 10.62
CA SER A 574 -4.60 3.02 9.40
C SER A 574 -4.53 3.94 8.18
N PRO A 575 -4.16 3.42 7.00
CA PRO A 575 -4.37 4.13 5.74
C PRO A 575 -5.81 4.64 5.62
N GLY A 576 -6.01 5.82 5.04
CA GLY A 576 -7.31 6.49 4.96
C GLY A 576 -7.74 7.22 6.25
N PHE A 577 -6.93 7.19 7.30
CA PHE A 577 -7.19 7.95 8.53
C PHE A 577 -7.17 9.45 8.26
N LEU A 578 -6.14 9.92 7.55
CA LEU A 578 -5.99 11.34 7.21
C LEU A 578 -7.19 11.85 6.39
N THR A 579 -7.66 11.08 5.41
CA THR A 579 -8.86 11.39 4.61
C THR A 579 -10.10 11.57 5.51
N THR A 580 -10.28 10.68 6.49
CA THR A 580 -11.39 10.76 7.44
C THR A 580 -11.28 12.01 8.31
N MET A 581 -10.10 12.29 8.86
CA MET A 581 -9.86 13.46 9.71
C MET A 581 -10.03 14.77 8.94
N ARG A 582 -9.52 14.85 7.71
CA ARG A 582 -9.71 15.97 6.80
C ARG A 582 -11.22 16.22 6.58
N SER A 583 -11.95 15.20 6.14
CA SER A 583 -13.40 15.30 5.86
C SER A 583 -14.23 15.79 7.05
N ILE A 584 -13.84 15.45 8.28
CA ILE A 584 -14.49 15.92 9.49
C ILE A 584 -14.10 17.37 9.81
N SER A 585 -12.87 17.77 9.52
CA SER A 585 -12.33 19.08 9.91
C SER A 585 -12.68 20.19 8.93
N VAL A 586 -12.66 19.93 7.61
CA VAL A 586 -12.95 20.89 6.52
C VAL A 586 -14.41 20.77 6.04
N ASN A 587 -15.36 20.97 6.93
CA ASN A 587 -16.77 20.74 6.64
C ASN A 587 -17.54 22.03 6.92
N ASN A 588 -18.46 22.37 6.02
CA ASN A 588 -19.23 23.62 6.09
C ASN A 588 -19.99 23.78 7.40
N GLU A 589 -20.48 22.71 8.03
CA GLU A 589 -21.15 22.78 9.32
C GLU A 589 -20.17 23.19 10.45
N CYS A 590 -18.92 22.73 10.39
CA CYS A 590 -17.86 23.12 11.33
C CYS A 590 -17.46 24.58 11.16
N TYR A 591 -17.30 25.05 9.94
CA TYR A 591 -17.00 26.44 9.63
C TYR A 591 -18.16 27.38 10.02
N ALA A 592 -19.40 27.02 9.67
CA ALA A 592 -20.57 27.78 10.07
C ALA A 592 -20.69 27.91 11.59
N LEU A 593 -20.43 26.84 12.34
CA LEU A 593 -20.41 26.90 13.82
C LEU A 593 -19.28 27.80 14.34
N SER A 594 -18.12 27.79 13.72
CA SER A 594 -16.99 28.65 14.01
C SER A 594 -17.34 30.13 13.79
N ALA A 595 -18.01 30.44 12.67
CA ALA A 595 -18.50 31.79 12.38
C ALA A 595 -19.51 32.30 13.43
N ILE A 596 -20.39 31.41 13.92
CA ILE A 596 -21.36 31.72 14.97
C ILE A 596 -20.66 32.00 16.31
N LYS A 597 -19.73 31.11 16.72
CA LYS A 597 -18.93 31.25 17.95
C LYS A 597 -18.15 32.56 17.97
N ALA A 598 -17.57 32.94 16.85
CA ALA A 598 -16.83 34.20 16.70
C ALA A 598 -17.71 35.44 16.50
N LYS A 599 -19.05 35.26 16.39
CA LYS A 599 -20.02 36.31 16.12
C LYS A 599 -19.86 37.03 14.77
N LEU A 600 -19.21 36.38 13.79
CA LEU A 600 -18.98 36.93 12.44
C LEU A 600 -20.29 37.17 11.69
N HIS A 601 -21.32 36.35 11.94
CA HIS A 601 -22.66 36.46 11.34
C HIS A 601 -23.31 37.85 11.47
N LYS A 602 -22.88 38.67 12.44
CA LYS A 602 -23.39 40.03 12.66
C LYS A 602 -22.84 41.06 11.68
N HIS A 603 -21.68 40.77 11.09
CA HIS A 603 -20.94 41.65 10.20
C HIS A 603 -21.11 41.32 8.72
N ILE A 604 -21.88 40.28 8.39
CA ILE A 604 -22.12 39.89 7.00
C ILE A 604 -23.02 40.90 6.31
N LEU A 605 -22.55 41.46 5.21
CA LEU A 605 -23.28 42.35 4.33
C LEU A 605 -24.08 41.57 3.31
N CYS A 606 -25.41 41.54 3.44
CA CYS A 606 -26.31 40.73 2.61
C CYS A 606 -27.71 41.36 2.55
N ASP A 607 -28.56 40.80 1.68
CA ASP A 607 -29.96 41.18 1.61
C ASP A 607 -30.80 40.62 2.78
N SER A 608 -32.07 41.03 2.82
CA SER A 608 -33.02 40.64 3.88
C SER A 608 -33.36 39.13 3.84
N VAL A 609 -33.26 38.47 2.68
CA VAL A 609 -33.57 37.02 2.54
C VAL A 609 -32.46 36.20 3.16
N VAL A 610 -31.20 36.47 2.82
CA VAL A 610 -30.04 35.82 3.43
C VAL A 610 -29.97 36.07 4.92
N ARG A 611 -30.27 37.31 5.36
CA ARG A 611 -30.32 37.67 6.79
C ARG A 611 -31.31 36.80 7.57
N LYS A 612 -32.52 36.57 7.04
CA LYS A 612 -33.52 35.69 7.65
C LYS A 612 -33.05 34.22 7.72
N ASN A 613 -32.32 33.73 6.72
CA ASN A 613 -31.77 32.38 6.76
C ASN A 613 -30.67 32.24 7.83
N ILE A 614 -29.83 33.24 8.01
CA ILE A 614 -28.86 33.31 9.12
C ILE A 614 -29.58 33.30 10.46
N GLU A 615 -30.62 34.11 10.64
CA GLU A 615 -31.42 34.16 11.86
C GLU A 615 -32.11 32.82 12.16
N LYS A 616 -32.59 32.10 11.12
CA LYS A 616 -33.15 30.76 11.28
C LYS A 616 -32.10 29.78 11.82
N THR A 617 -30.89 29.84 11.30
CA THR A 617 -29.77 29.04 11.81
C THR A 617 -29.47 29.40 13.27
N MET A 618 -29.43 30.68 13.61
CA MET A 618 -29.15 31.16 14.98
C MET A 618 -30.16 30.61 15.98
N LYS A 619 -31.47 30.64 15.66
CA LYS A 619 -32.51 30.05 16.51
C LYS A 619 -32.32 28.56 16.72
N GLY A 620 -31.85 27.82 15.69
CA GLY A 620 -31.61 26.38 15.76
C GLY A 620 -30.44 26.01 16.70
N VAL A 621 -29.48 26.91 16.90
CA VAL A 621 -28.28 26.66 17.74
C VAL A 621 -28.32 27.31 19.11
N GLU A 622 -29.36 28.08 19.42
CA GLU A 622 -29.47 28.93 20.62
C GLU A 622 -29.39 28.12 21.94
N ASN A 623 -29.90 26.89 21.94
CA ASN A 623 -29.93 26.00 23.12
C ASN A 623 -28.76 24.97 23.17
N LEU A 624 -27.76 25.11 22.31
CA LEU A 624 -26.68 24.13 22.19
C LEU A 624 -25.41 24.60 22.91
N SER A 625 -24.69 23.66 23.54
CA SER A 625 -23.35 23.92 24.07
C SER A 625 -22.36 24.05 22.90
N LEU A 626 -22.13 25.29 22.49
CA LEU A 626 -21.25 25.62 21.36
C LEU A 626 -19.78 25.23 21.59
N GLU A 627 -19.34 25.10 22.87
CA GLU A 627 -17.93 24.83 23.20
C GLU A 627 -17.45 23.41 22.89
N SER A 628 -18.37 22.43 22.95
CA SER A 628 -18.06 21.00 22.79
C SER A 628 -18.55 20.37 21.50
N THR A 629 -19.12 21.16 20.59
CA THR A 629 -19.79 20.66 19.38
C THR A 629 -18.99 21.03 18.12
N PHE A 630 -18.85 20.09 17.21
CA PHE A 630 -18.11 20.23 15.95
C PHE A 630 -18.98 20.59 14.73
N GLY A 631 -20.24 20.88 14.90
CA GLY A 631 -21.17 21.29 13.82
C GLY A 631 -21.97 20.15 13.22
N TRP A 632 -21.35 19.21 12.52
CA TRP A 632 -22.06 18.10 11.83
C TRP A 632 -22.83 17.15 12.76
N GLU A 633 -22.55 17.17 14.05
CA GLU A 633 -23.31 16.45 15.07
C GLU A 633 -24.73 16.97 15.26
N LEU A 634 -24.96 18.22 14.84
CA LEU A 634 -26.24 18.92 15.00
C LEU A 634 -27.21 18.51 13.90
N GLU A 635 -28.49 18.38 14.28
CA GLU A 635 -29.59 18.13 13.36
C GLU A 635 -30.24 19.46 12.91
N THR A 636 -29.42 20.51 12.82
CA THR A 636 -29.82 21.88 12.50
C THR A 636 -29.33 22.25 11.10
N TYR A 637 -30.15 22.98 10.37
CA TYR A 637 -29.74 23.57 9.10
C TYR A 637 -28.80 24.73 9.32
N PHE A 638 -27.66 24.71 8.68
CA PHE A 638 -26.73 25.82 8.62
C PHE A 638 -26.85 26.58 7.31
N CYS A 639 -26.98 27.91 7.39
CA CYS A 639 -26.92 28.76 6.20
C CYS A 639 -25.50 28.69 5.60
N PRO A 640 -25.31 28.31 4.32
CA PRO A 640 -23.99 28.15 3.69
C PRO A 640 -23.10 29.38 3.84
N VAL A 641 -23.62 30.57 3.72
CA VAL A 641 -22.90 31.85 3.86
C VAL A 641 -22.07 31.94 5.14
N LEU A 642 -22.47 31.24 6.21
CA LEU A 642 -21.69 31.21 7.47
C LEU A 642 -20.38 30.44 7.32
N ALA A 643 -20.33 29.40 6.50
CA ALA A 643 -19.11 28.68 6.20
C ALA A 643 -18.24 29.47 5.21
N ASP A 644 -18.88 29.95 4.14
CA ASP A 644 -18.22 30.71 3.06
C ASP A 644 -17.43 31.91 3.61
N VAL A 645 -17.96 32.57 4.67
CA VAL A 645 -17.28 33.70 5.33
C VAL A 645 -16.00 33.29 6.05
N ILE A 646 -15.89 32.07 6.62
CA ILE A 646 -14.63 31.59 7.20
C ILE A 646 -13.59 31.40 6.11
N GLU A 647 -13.99 30.79 5.00
CA GLU A 647 -13.14 30.56 3.86
C GLU A 647 -12.70 31.88 3.22
N SER A 648 -13.63 32.80 3.00
CA SER A 648 -13.33 34.09 2.40
C SER A 648 -12.42 34.96 3.27
N ILE A 649 -12.58 34.94 4.61
CA ILE A 649 -11.66 35.63 5.54
C ILE A 649 -10.25 35.01 5.46
N ALA A 650 -10.15 33.69 5.37
CA ALA A 650 -8.86 33.03 5.17
C ALA A 650 -8.22 33.44 3.84
N GLY A 651 -9.01 33.54 2.77
CA GLY A 651 -8.58 34.07 1.48
C GLY A 651 -8.12 35.53 1.56
N ALA A 652 -8.84 36.37 2.31
CA ALA A 652 -8.47 37.75 2.51
C ALA A 652 -7.12 37.90 3.23
N ILE A 653 -6.90 37.18 4.34
CA ILE A 653 -5.62 37.16 5.05
C ILE A 653 -4.50 36.62 4.14
N PHE A 654 -4.78 35.62 3.33
CA PHE A 654 -3.79 35.03 2.42
C PHE A 654 -3.32 36.05 1.39
N VAL A 655 -4.24 36.79 0.79
CA VAL A 655 -3.93 37.86 -0.18
C VAL A 655 -3.22 39.03 0.49
N ASP A 656 -3.75 39.50 1.63
CA ASP A 656 -3.21 40.66 2.39
C ASP A 656 -1.78 40.39 2.90
N SER A 657 -1.49 39.16 3.33
CA SER A 657 -0.16 38.78 3.83
C SER A 657 0.88 38.53 2.71
N GLY A 658 0.54 38.78 1.44
CA GLY A 658 1.40 38.45 0.29
C GLY A 658 1.53 36.94 0.06
N TYR A 659 0.42 36.20 0.16
CA TYR A 659 0.29 34.76 -0.08
C TYR A 659 1.07 33.86 0.92
N LYS A 660 1.14 34.26 2.20
CA LYS A 660 1.83 33.49 3.26
C LYS A 660 0.85 32.62 4.04
N LYS A 661 0.89 31.30 3.81
CA LYS A 661 0.01 30.31 4.44
C LYS A 661 0.13 30.26 5.96
N GLU A 662 1.34 30.41 6.48
CA GLU A 662 1.63 30.34 7.91
C GLU A 662 0.87 31.43 8.68
N ILE A 663 0.81 32.65 8.12
CA ILE A 663 0.07 33.75 8.69
C ILE A 663 -1.44 33.45 8.73
N VAL A 664 -1.97 32.86 7.66
CA VAL A 664 -3.39 32.44 7.61
C VAL A 664 -3.69 31.45 8.73
N PHE A 665 -2.86 30.41 8.88
CA PHE A 665 -3.09 29.36 9.88
C PHE A 665 -3.06 29.92 11.30
N GLU A 666 -2.07 30.73 11.64
CA GLU A 666 -1.95 31.35 12.97
C GLU A 666 -3.14 32.29 13.27
N SER A 667 -3.65 33.01 12.27
CA SER A 667 -4.76 33.94 12.42
C SER A 667 -6.11 33.21 12.53
N ILE A 668 -6.34 32.15 11.77
CA ILE A 668 -7.64 31.44 11.71
C ILE A 668 -7.76 30.34 12.77
N LYS A 669 -6.65 29.71 13.19
CA LYS A 669 -6.64 28.61 14.17
C LYS A 669 -7.50 28.87 15.44
N PRO A 670 -7.54 30.06 16.04
CA PRO A 670 -8.43 30.32 17.18
C PRO A 670 -9.91 30.17 16.85
N LEU A 671 -10.33 30.50 15.62
CA LEU A 671 -11.72 30.36 15.18
C LEU A 671 -12.12 28.86 15.03
N LEU A 672 -11.17 28.03 14.62
CA LEU A 672 -11.41 26.59 14.33
C LEU A 672 -11.33 25.71 15.60
N LYS A 673 -11.05 26.29 16.77
CA LYS A 673 -11.00 25.52 18.03
C LYS A 673 -12.39 25.13 18.51
N PRO A 674 -12.56 23.89 19.07
CA PRO A 674 -11.54 22.82 19.19
C PRO A 674 -11.28 22.14 17.84
N LEU A 675 -9.99 21.89 17.51
CA LEU A 675 -9.63 21.10 16.35
C LEU A 675 -9.99 19.62 16.59
N VAL A 676 -10.40 18.94 15.53
CA VAL A 676 -10.73 17.51 15.58
C VAL A 676 -9.49 16.70 15.91
N THR A 677 -9.62 15.78 16.85
CA THR A 677 -8.57 14.84 17.25
C THR A 677 -9.02 13.40 16.96
N PRO A 678 -8.12 12.40 16.90
CA PRO A 678 -8.52 11.00 16.73
C PRO A 678 -9.52 10.49 17.77
N LYS A 679 -9.48 11.06 18.98
CA LYS A 679 -10.40 10.70 20.08
C LYS A 679 -11.77 11.37 19.96
N THR A 680 -11.82 12.55 19.35
CA THR A 680 -13.06 13.33 19.18
C THR A 680 -13.67 13.15 17.77
N ALA A 681 -12.93 12.55 16.84
CA ALA A 681 -13.38 12.28 15.49
C ALA A 681 -14.57 11.31 15.50
N LYS A 682 -15.77 11.82 15.29
CA LYS A 682 -16.97 11.01 15.06
C LYS A 682 -17.26 11.04 13.56
N ARG A 683 -17.43 9.88 12.97
CA ARG A 683 -17.72 9.77 11.54
C ARG A 683 -19.11 10.32 11.22
N HIS A 684 -19.25 10.89 10.04
CA HIS A 684 -20.57 11.33 9.57
C HIS A 684 -21.50 10.12 9.44
N PRO A 685 -22.75 10.15 9.99
CA PRO A 685 -23.63 8.99 10.05
C PRO A 685 -23.90 8.32 8.70
N ILE A 686 -24.02 9.10 7.62
CA ILE A 686 -24.21 8.58 6.26
C ILE A 686 -22.99 7.78 5.81
N SER A 687 -21.80 8.32 5.95
CA SER A 687 -20.55 7.65 5.56
C SER A 687 -20.30 6.40 6.40
N GLU A 688 -20.51 6.48 7.72
CA GLU A 688 -20.38 5.33 8.62
C GLU A 688 -21.34 4.20 8.27
N LEU A 689 -22.61 4.55 7.93
CA LEU A 689 -23.58 3.58 7.49
C LEU A 689 -23.21 2.93 6.16
N GLN A 690 -22.71 3.70 5.20
CA GLN A 690 -22.24 3.19 3.91
C GLN A 690 -21.09 2.21 4.07
N GLU A 691 -20.07 2.57 4.85
CA GLU A 691 -18.93 1.68 5.15
C GLU A 691 -19.38 0.40 5.87
N LEU A 692 -20.28 0.54 6.86
CA LEU A 692 -20.83 -0.62 7.58
C LEU A 692 -21.58 -1.56 6.64
N CYS A 693 -22.38 -1.01 5.74
CA CYS A 693 -23.11 -1.78 4.73
C CYS A 693 -22.17 -2.47 3.75
N GLN A 694 -21.15 -1.78 3.24
CA GLN A 694 -20.13 -2.38 2.37
C GLN A 694 -19.39 -3.52 3.06
N LYS A 695 -18.93 -3.30 4.28
CA LYS A 695 -18.18 -4.30 5.07
C LYS A 695 -18.98 -5.59 5.33
N ASN A 696 -20.28 -5.46 5.53
CA ASN A 696 -21.17 -6.60 5.81
C ASN A 696 -21.99 -7.05 4.59
N GLN A 697 -21.71 -6.49 3.40
CA GLN A 697 -22.44 -6.76 2.15
C GLN A 697 -23.96 -6.52 2.25
N TYR A 698 -24.36 -5.54 3.07
CA TYR A 698 -25.76 -5.15 3.17
C TYR A 698 -26.14 -4.23 2.00
N LYS A 699 -27.33 -4.43 1.45
CA LYS A 699 -27.89 -3.53 0.44
C LYS A 699 -28.42 -2.28 1.12
N LEU A 700 -27.82 -1.12 0.84
CA LEU A 700 -28.30 0.19 1.26
C LEU A 700 -29.23 0.75 0.16
N THR A 701 -30.42 1.19 0.52
CA THR A 701 -31.35 1.86 -0.37
C THR A 701 -31.96 3.07 0.32
N GLU A 702 -32.17 4.13 -0.45
CA GLU A 702 -32.73 5.39 0.01
C GLU A 702 -33.96 5.72 -0.88
N HIS A 703 -35.03 6.16 -0.27
CA HIS A 703 -36.26 6.56 -0.96
C HIS A 703 -36.70 7.94 -0.46
N GLU A 704 -36.88 8.84 -1.40
CA GLU A 704 -37.48 10.15 -1.15
C GLU A 704 -38.99 10.04 -1.25
N HIS A 705 -39.72 10.39 -0.19
CA HIS A 705 -41.16 10.50 -0.17
C HIS A 705 -41.61 11.92 -0.52
N PRO A 706 -42.84 12.13 -0.97
CA PRO A 706 -43.38 13.46 -1.19
C PRO A 706 -43.21 14.34 0.05
N SER A 707 -42.81 15.61 -0.16
CA SER A 707 -42.68 16.58 0.91
C SER A 707 -44.04 16.82 1.58
N VAL A 708 -44.03 16.97 2.89
CA VAL A 708 -45.20 17.24 3.70
C VAL A 708 -45.16 18.68 4.20
N ARG A 709 -46.27 19.41 4.11
CA ARG A 709 -46.40 20.74 4.74
C ARG A 709 -46.91 20.57 6.16
N GLU A 710 -46.14 20.95 7.14
CA GLU A 710 -46.53 21.01 8.56
C GLU A 710 -46.16 22.40 9.09
N ASN A 711 -47.11 23.07 9.75
CA ASN A 711 -46.91 24.42 10.36
C ASN A 711 -46.31 25.49 9.43
N ASP A 712 -46.80 25.59 8.19
CA ASP A 712 -46.29 26.46 7.11
C ASP A 712 -44.83 26.17 6.63
N GLU A 713 -44.20 25.11 7.12
CA GLU A 713 -42.90 24.65 6.62
C GLU A 713 -43.06 23.42 5.73
N THR A 714 -42.25 23.40 4.64
CA THR A 714 -42.11 22.21 3.80
C THR A 714 -41.10 21.28 4.39
N LEU A 715 -41.49 20.10 4.87
CA LEU A 715 -40.62 19.08 5.40
C LEU A 715 -40.35 18.00 4.33
N PHE A 716 -39.08 17.69 4.15
CA PHE A 716 -38.63 16.59 3.32
C PHE A 716 -38.63 15.29 4.11
N LYS A 717 -39.21 14.23 3.55
CA LYS A 717 -39.28 12.93 4.18
C LYS A 717 -38.39 11.95 3.44
N ILE A 718 -37.38 11.41 4.12
CA ILE A 718 -36.41 10.45 3.54
C ILE A 718 -36.47 9.14 4.33
N GLU A 719 -36.57 8.04 3.60
CA GLU A 719 -36.48 6.68 4.12
C GLU A 719 -35.14 6.08 3.76
N VAL A 720 -34.45 5.54 4.76
CA VAL A 720 -33.18 4.81 4.61
C VAL A 720 -33.37 3.37 5.04
N LYS A 721 -32.96 2.44 4.20
CA LYS A 721 -33.06 1.00 4.45
C LYS A 721 -31.70 0.33 4.28
N ALA A 722 -31.28 -0.37 5.32
CA ALA A 722 -30.10 -1.21 5.29
C ALA A 722 -30.38 -2.56 5.95
N ASN A 723 -30.05 -3.66 5.28
CA ASN A 723 -30.38 -5.01 5.71
C ASN A 723 -31.93 -5.15 5.88
N ARG A 724 -32.41 -5.46 7.06
CA ARG A 724 -33.84 -5.57 7.40
C ARG A 724 -34.38 -4.34 8.14
N ILE A 725 -33.55 -3.35 8.40
CA ILE A 725 -33.88 -2.16 9.17
C ILE A 725 -34.27 -1.06 8.21
N THR A 726 -35.41 -0.41 8.45
CA THR A 726 -35.88 0.73 7.68
C THR A 726 -36.26 1.85 8.66
N ARG A 727 -35.73 3.05 8.41
CA ARG A 727 -36.07 4.25 9.19
C ARG A 727 -36.37 5.41 8.28
N THR A 728 -37.30 6.25 8.74
CA THR A 728 -37.74 7.43 8.00
C THR A 728 -37.62 8.64 8.89
N ALA A 729 -37.03 9.71 8.39
CA ALA A 729 -36.95 10.99 9.09
C ALA A 729 -37.53 12.13 8.26
N LYS A 730 -37.97 13.21 8.93
CA LYS A 730 -38.46 14.44 8.33
C LYS A 730 -37.58 15.60 8.78
N ALA A 731 -37.19 16.48 7.88
CA ALA A 731 -36.45 17.71 8.21
C ALA A 731 -36.73 18.81 7.20
N SER A 732 -36.30 20.02 7.52
CA SER A 732 -36.48 21.21 6.64
C SER A 732 -35.67 21.14 5.34
N ASN A 733 -34.69 20.25 5.25
CA ASN A 733 -33.99 19.93 3.99
C ASN A 733 -33.74 18.41 3.87
N LYS A 734 -33.43 17.98 2.64
CA LYS A 734 -33.21 16.56 2.31
C LYS A 734 -32.02 15.95 3.02
N ASP A 735 -30.91 16.69 3.12
CA ASP A 735 -29.67 16.17 3.69
C ASP A 735 -29.77 15.95 5.20
N THR A 736 -30.42 16.86 5.91
CA THR A 736 -30.70 16.67 7.34
C THR A 736 -31.64 15.50 7.58
N ALA A 737 -32.72 15.34 6.77
CA ALA A 737 -33.63 14.19 6.88
C ALA A 737 -32.89 12.86 6.63
N ARG A 738 -32.02 12.82 5.63
CA ARG A 738 -31.17 11.68 5.30
C ARG A 738 -30.18 11.34 6.41
N LYS A 739 -29.51 12.36 6.97
CA LYS A 739 -28.58 12.23 8.10
C LYS A 739 -29.27 11.63 9.33
N MET A 740 -30.48 12.14 9.68
CA MET A 740 -31.26 11.65 10.81
C MET A 740 -31.68 10.18 10.60
N ALA A 741 -32.25 9.85 9.43
CA ALA A 741 -32.66 8.48 9.13
C ALA A 741 -31.47 7.51 9.13
N SER A 742 -30.31 7.91 8.58
CA SER A 742 -29.08 7.11 8.58
C SER A 742 -28.55 6.87 9.97
N LYS A 743 -28.60 7.86 10.86
CA LYS A 743 -28.18 7.79 12.27
C LYS A 743 -29.02 6.76 13.06
N GLU A 744 -30.32 6.73 12.83
CA GLU A 744 -31.22 5.76 13.47
C GLU A 744 -30.96 4.32 12.97
N VAL A 745 -30.80 4.13 11.64
CA VAL A 745 -30.45 2.83 11.08
C VAL A 745 -29.12 2.31 11.62
N LEU A 746 -28.11 3.20 11.68
CA LEU A 746 -26.79 2.87 12.19
C LEU A 746 -26.85 2.41 13.66
N LYS A 747 -27.57 3.17 14.50
CA LYS A 747 -27.74 2.86 15.93
C LYS A 747 -28.36 1.46 16.13
N GLU A 748 -29.36 1.10 15.36
CA GLU A 748 -29.99 -0.22 15.45
C GLU A 748 -29.09 -1.35 14.93
N LEU A 749 -28.36 -1.10 13.83
CA LEU A 749 -27.41 -2.08 13.31
C LEU A 749 -26.27 -2.35 14.33
N GLN A 750 -25.87 -1.34 15.09
CA GLN A 750 -24.87 -1.49 16.17
C GLN A 750 -25.43 -2.27 17.36
N ILE A 751 -26.67 -2.01 17.77
CA ILE A 751 -27.35 -2.76 18.83
C ILE A 751 -27.51 -4.24 18.44
N CYS A 752 -27.93 -4.54 17.22
CA CYS A 752 -28.05 -5.91 16.73
C CYS A 752 -26.71 -6.67 16.72
N LYS A 753 -25.58 -5.95 16.54
CA LYS A 753 -24.23 -6.56 16.64
C LYS A 753 -23.78 -6.83 18.08
N SER A 754 -24.23 -6.07 19.05
CA SER A 754 -23.86 -6.25 20.46
C SER A 754 -24.67 -7.38 21.14
N LEU A 755 -25.77 -7.80 20.52
CA LEU A 755 -26.68 -8.84 21.02
C LEU A 755 -26.49 -10.20 20.31
N GLY A 756 -25.68 -10.31 19.29
CA GLY A 756 -25.35 -11.55 18.56
C GLY A 756 -23.87 -11.82 18.51
#